data_09a1e66bd5816ce169b113c034b2fdd7
#
_entry.id   09a1e66bd5816ce169b113c034b2fdd7
#
_cell.length_a   1.000
_cell.length_b   1.000
_cell.length_c   1.000
_cell.angle_alpha   90.00
_cell.angle_beta   90.00
_cell.angle_gamma   90.00
#
_symmetry.space_group_name_H-M   'P 1'
#
loop_
_entity.id
_entity.type
_entity.pdbx_description
1 polymer ?
#
loop_
_entity_poly.entity_id
_entity_poly.type
_entity_poly.pdbx_seq_one_letter_code
_entity_poly.pdbx_strand_id
1 'polypeptide(L)'
;MQNNWTPDESQQRVLAAGSGFHLVLAPPGCGKTQMLAERVAKARNEGIDYKDMLCLTFTNRAARGMYERLQSRLGNDEGMASLFVGNVHRFCSKFLYEQGLLAAECAVIDENDAVSILARYLGEDEQMVATNGNRKRDYTTIINLSHFMHQMAMKHPRHIRMHADCLNSEDITALRNMLSMMGKEFSADQMMEVYNNALTYEDAMTVSNLNLADAHIISNMLKKMKFAHAYEAYKEQNNLVDFEDLLLKAYDALSKSDEYHKYSWMQVDEVQDLNFLQLSILDLLLAPEATVVYLGDEQQAIFSFMGAKMEIMKELKERCCSNIYHLDVNHRSPSYLLDVYNKYAMQVMDIDGALLPKAANITKAEGNELTLMECATVDEEYKAVALKVRDFYNEHPDETTAVIVNSNRDADSIGYALDDIAMPHFKVSGTDIFTTDGVKLLFAHYSVIANEFNFIAWARLLKGMGIMQTNASARALVRQLRVRGMVPTDLLEADGKTYVQQFAKALAEKEIVVFDTETTGLDVYNDDILQIAACKMREGRVVEGSELSLYIATDKPIPEMLGDIVNPIVEERKQHELLSPAEALQRFLDYVGDDILLGHNATYDYDIMDFNLKRYLPSVDWRKEHPACFDSLKLARLLFPGFVKYRLKNLIEYLHLEGENSHLADADVFATCSLVARCYDKAQEMIPEQVRYLQQGDVPHKAELLRQRYAELWYSTLAMAHQRSNDDETPTLVADMQRVWEYLKQERRVVDSKKLQYVLNYIQLDLLPANENLTLKQALDRYVVEMNTLREADIWGGTSMKERVIVST
;
A
#
# COMPACT_ATOMS: atom_id res chain seq x y z
N MET A 1 18.43 -25.29 12.82
CA MET A 1 19.31 -26.19 12.06
C MET A 1 20.01 -25.35 11.01
N GLN A 2 21.33 -25.21 11.09
CA GLN A 2 22.10 -24.57 10.01
C GLN A 2 21.95 -25.47 8.77
N ASN A 3 21.18 -25.06 7.80
CA ASN A 3 21.10 -25.72 6.51
C ASN A 3 22.47 -25.51 5.84
N ASN A 4 23.29 -26.56 5.79
CA ASN A 4 24.55 -26.56 5.03
C ASN A 4 24.22 -26.63 3.54
N TRP A 5 23.64 -25.54 2.99
CA TRP A 5 23.48 -25.41 1.55
C TRP A 5 24.87 -25.25 0.92
N THR A 6 25.18 -26.11 -0.04
CA THR A 6 26.42 -26.07 -0.80
C THR A 6 26.09 -25.66 -2.24
N PRO A 7 26.58 -24.52 -2.72
CA PRO A 7 26.32 -24.08 -4.09
C PRO A 7 27.01 -25.01 -5.08
N ASP A 8 26.32 -25.34 -6.17
CA ASP A 8 26.93 -26.02 -7.32
C ASP A 8 27.85 -25.04 -8.08
N GLU A 9 28.58 -25.58 -9.10
CA GLU A 9 29.54 -24.79 -9.85
C GLU A 9 28.92 -23.60 -10.59
N SER A 10 27.69 -23.77 -11.11
CA SER A 10 26.98 -22.69 -11.80
C SER A 10 26.56 -21.58 -10.84
N GLN A 11 26.07 -21.94 -9.66
CA GLN A 11 25.71 -21.02 -8.59
C GLN A 11 26.93 -20.30 -8.00
N GLN A 12 28.07 -20.99 -7.85
CA GLN A 12 29.33 -20.38 -7.38
C GLN A 12 29.80 -19.25 -8.30
N ARG A 13 29.68 -19.44 -9.63
CA ARG A 13 30.02 -18.38 -10.59
C ARG A 13 29.16 -17.12 -10.40
N VAL A 14 27.84 -17.29 -10.14
CA VAL A 14 26.95 -16.16 -9.87
C VAL A 14 27.25 -15.50 -8.51
N LEU A 15 27.58 -16.27 -7.48
CA LEU A 15 27.98 -15.74 -6.18
C LEU A 15 29.29 -14.93 -6.27
N ALA A 16 30.16 -15.24 -7.23
CA ALA A 16 31.41 -14.54 -7.46
C ALA A 16 31.25 -13.25 -8.30
N ALA A 17 30.06 -12.96 -8.85
CA ALA A 17 29.82 -11.77 -9.66
C ALA A 17 30.10 -10.48 -8.88
N GLY A 18 30.98 -9.63 -9.44
CA GLY A 18 31.42 -8.35 -8.88
C GLY A 18 30.61 -7.17 -9.39
N SER A 19 31.26 -5.99 -9.52
CA SER A 19 30.61 -4.78 -10.04
C SER A 19 30.15 -4.92 -11.50
N GLY A 20 29.13 -4.17 -11.89
CA GLY A 20 28.55 -4.16 -13.23
C GLY A 20 27.24 -4.94 -13.34
N PHE A 21 26.80 -5.13 -14.58
CA PHE A 21 25.55 -5.78 -14.90
C PHE A 21 25.76 -7.27 -15.21
N HIS A 22 24.93 -8.09 -14.62
CA HIS A 22 24.98 -9.55 -14.74
C HIS A 22 23.56 -10.09 -15.00
N LEU A 23 23.44 -11.02 -15.95
CA LEU A 23 22.18 -11.71 -16.24
C LEU A 23 22.33 -13.20 -15.91
N VAL A 24 21.42 -13.69 -15.09
CA VAL A 24 21.36 -15.11 -14.71
C VAL A 24 20.12 -15.73 -15.34
N LEU A 25 20.34 -16.63 -16.30
CA LEU A 25 19.28 -17.45 -16.89
C LEU A 25 19.10 -18.70 -16.04
N ALA A 26 17.98 -18.80 -15.38
CA ALA A 26 17.77 -19.77 -14.32
C ALA A 26 16.44 -20.51 -14.50
N PRO A 27 16.48 -21.70 -15.12
CA PRO A 27 15.29 -22.54 -15.24
C PRO A 27 14.65 -22.89 -13.88
N PRO A 28 13.39 -23.37 -13.87
CA PRO A 28 12.71 -23.78 -12.64
C PRO A 28 13.51 -24.85 -11.89
N GLY A 29 13.53 -24.74 -10.57
CA GLY A 29 14.18 -25.76 -9.72
C GLY A 29 15.68 -25.63 -9.56
N CYS A 30 16.34 -24.63 -10.16
CA CYS A 30 17.80 -24.44 -10.07
C CYS A 30 18.24 -23.64 -8.84
N GLY A 31 17.38 -23.46 -7.83
CA GLY A 31 17.76 -22.84 -6.54
C GLY A 31 17.88 -21.33 -6.54
N LYS A 32 17.23 -20.61 -7.48
CA LYS A 32 17.24 -19.13 -7.60
C LYS A 32 17.15 -18.39 -6.26
N THR A 33 16.08 -18.62 -5.52
CA THR A 33 15.77 -17.86 -4.29
C THR A 33 16.80 -18.09 -3.17
N GLN A 34 17.35 -19.32 -3.07
CA GLN A 34 18.41 -19.60 -2.10
C GLN A 34 19.69 -18.84 -2.47
N MET A 35 20.07 -18.88 -3.75
CA MET A 35 21.23 -18.16 -4.25
C MET A 35 21.11 -16.65 -4.02
N LEU A 36 19.92 -16.07 -4.22
CA LEU A 36 19.67 -14.65 -3.94
C LEU A 36 19.88 -14.28 -2.47
N ALA A 37 19.44 -15.13 -1.53
CA ALA A 37 19.66 -14.92 -0.11
C ALA A 37 21.15 -15.00 0.26
N GLU A 38 21.89 -15.97 -0.31
CA GLU A 38 23.33 -16.09 -0.07
C GLU A 38 24.13 -14.91 -0.66
N ARG A 39 23.66 -14.33 -1.77
CA ARG A 39 24.28 -13.13 -2.34
C ARG A 39 24.15 -11.92 -1.40
N VAL A 40 22.97 -11.72 -0.78
CA VAL A 40 22.79 -10.66 0.23
C VAL A 40 23.70 -10.88 1.43
N ALA A 41 23.76 -12.11 1.95
CA ALA A 41 24.65 -12.46 3.07
C ALA A 41 26.13 -12.20 2.73
N LYS A 42 26.56 -12.54 1.52
CA LYS A 42 27.91 -12.27 1.03
C LYS A 42 28.19 -10.75 0.95
N ALA A 43 27.30 -10.01 0.32
CA ALA A 43 27.44 -8.55 0.18
C ALA A 43 27.54 -7.85 1.55
N ARG A 44 26.75 -8.32 2.53
CA ARG A 44 26.83 -7.82 3.92
C ARG A 44 28.19 -8.11 4.55
N ASN A 45 28.71 -9.32 4.37
CA ASN A 45 30.03 -9.70 4.87
C ASN A 45 31.18 -8.93 4.18
N GLU A 46 31.00 -8.49 2.94
CA GLU A 46 31.92 -7.63 2.18
C GLU A 46 31.81 -6.14 2.59
N GLY A 47 30.92 -5.81 3.52
CA GLY A 47 30.80 -4.47 4.11
C GLY A 47 29.79 -3.55 3.46
N ILE A 48 28.91 -4.07 2.58
CA ILE A 48 27.79 -3.27 2.03
C ILE A 48 26.68 -3.18 3.06
N ASP A 49 26.22 -1.98 3.33
CA ASP A 49 25.12 -1.75 4.26
C ASP A 49 23.77 -2.15 3.65
N TYR A 50 22.85 -2.67 4.46
CA TYR A 50 21.51 -3.07 4.01
C TYR A 50 20.73 -1.93 3.36
N LYS A 51 20.90 -0.70 3.82
CA LYS A 51 20.26 0.49 3.23
C LYS A 51 20.70 0.76 1.78
N ASP A 52 21.92 0.31 1.40
CA ASP A 52 22.50 0.47 0.07
C ASP A 52 22.21 -0.74 -0.84
N MET A 53 21.47 -1.72 -0.34
CA MET A 53 21.03 -2.89 -1.08
C MET A 53 19.54 -2.79 -1.45
N LEU A 54 19.20 -3.24 -2.66
CA LEU A 54 17.83 -3.31 -3.16
C LEU A 54 17.52 -4.68 -3.72
N CYS A 55 16.56 -5.38 -3.12
CA CYS A 55 16.10 -6.70 -3.56
C CYS A 55 14.68 -6.60 -4.13
N LEU A 56 14.55 -6.83 -5.42
CA LEU A 56 13.28 -6.73 -6.13
C LEU A 56 12.85 -8.07 -6.71
N THR A 57 11.56 -8.30 -6.71
CA THR A 57 10.90 -9.46 -7.29
C THR A 57 9.54 -9.05 -7.84
N PHE A 58 8.94 -9.89 -8.66
CA PHE A 58 7.69 -9.56 -9.33
C PHE A 58 6.48 -9.63 -8.39
N THR A 59 6.45 -10.60 -7.46
CA THR A 59 5.30 -10.83 -6.58
C THR A 59 5.64 -10.62 -5.10
N ASN A 60 4.63 -10.23 -4.31
CA ASN A 60 4.77 -10.13 -2.86
C ASN A 60 5.12 -11.47 -2.21
N ARG A 61 4.62 -12.58 -2.77
CA ARG A 61 4.93 -13.94 -2.32
C ARG A 61 6.42 -14.28 -2.47
N ALA A 62 7.00 -13.96 -3.63
CA ALA A 62 8.43 -14.17 -3.86
C ALA A 62 9.27 -13.28 -2.93
N ALA A 63 8.86 -12.03 -2.70
CA ALA A 63 9.49 -11.11 -1.76
C ALA A 63 9.50 -11.69 -0.34
N ARG A 64 8.36 -12.20 0.11
CA ARG A 64 8.25 -12.83 1.43
C ARG A 64 9.14 -14.08 1.54
N GLY A 65 9.08 -14.99 0.57
CA GLY A 65 9.93 -16.19 0.56
C GLY A 65 11.43 -15.86 0.56
N MET A 66 11.82 -14.77 -0.08
CA MET A 66 13.19 -14.25 -0.02
C MET A 66 13.51 -13.72 1.38
N TYR A 67 12.62 -12.91 1.97
CA TYR A 67 12.81 -12.33 3.31
C TYR A 67 12.91 -13.40 4.40
N GLU A 68 12.05 -14.43 4.37
CA GLU A 68 12.08 -15.56 5.31
C GLU A 68 13.41 -16.34 5.22
N ARG A 69 13.94 -16.54 4.02
CA ARG A 69 15.26 -17.17 3.84
C ARG A 69 16.40 -16.29 4.33
N LEU A 70 16.31 -14.98 4.11
CA LEU A 70 17.28 -14.02 4.66
C LEU A 70 17.26 -14.06 6.18
N GLN A 71 16.08 -14.03 6.82
CA GLN A 71 15.97 -14.17 8.28
C GLN A 71 16.55 -15.50 8.78
N SER A 72 16.23 -16.59 8.09
CA SER A 72 16.79 -17.92 8.44
C SER A 72 18.30 -17.98 8.30
N ARG A 73 18.89 -17.23 7.38
CA ARG A 73 20.33 -17.24 7.09
C ARG A 73 21.13 -16.28 7.94
N LEU A 74 20.60 -15.07 8.15
CA LEU A 74 21.28 -13.96 8.82
C LEU A 74 20.86 -13.79 10.30
N GLY A 75 19.77 -14.44 10.71
CA GLY A 75 19.21 -14.24 12.06
C GLY A 75 18.61 -12.83 12.23
N ASN A 76 18.64 -12.35 13.47
CA ASN A 76 18.24 -10.99 13.82
C ASN A 76 19.44 -10.02 13.71
N ASP A 77 20.03 -9.90 12.52
CA ASP A 77 21.10 -8.92 12.30
C ASP A 77 20.54 -7.50 12.42
N GLU A 78 21.22 -6.67 13.25
CA GLU A 78 20.84 -5.27 13.42
C GLU A 78 20.94 -4.53 12.07
N GLY A 79 19.91 -3.77 11.74
CA GLY A 79 19.82 -3.03 10.47
C GLY A 79 19.16 -3.79 9.31
N MET A 80 18.86 -5.08 9.41
CA MET A 80 18.18 -5.81 8.35
C MET A 80 16.80 -5.21 7.99
N ALA A 81 16.16 -4.51 8.92
CA ALA A 81 14.93 -3.76 8.68
C ALA A 81 15.07 -2.64 7.62
N SER A 82 16.30 -2.16 7.38
CA SER A 82 16.59 -1.16 6.35
C SER A 82 16.72 -1.75 4.93
N LEU A 83 16.88 -3.08 4.81
CA LEU A 83 16.90 -3.76 3.52
C LEU A 83 15.51 -3.73 2.89
N PHE A 84 15.40 -3.19 1.70
CA PHE A 84 14.16 -3.30 0.96
C PHE A 84 14.09 -4.63 0.21
N VAL A 85 13.04 -5.40 0.51
CA VAL A 85 12.67 -6.62 -0.24
C VAL A 85 11.21 -6.48 -0.65
N GLY A 86 10.93 -6.40 -1.94
CA GLY A 86 9.56 -6.17 -2.42
C GLY A 86 9.45 -6.13 -3.94
N ASN A 87 8.28 -5.76 -4.43
CA ASN A 87 8.09 -5.48 -5.86
C ASN A 87 8.29 -3.98 -6.17
N VAL A 88 8.40 -3.67 -7.48
CA VAL A 88 8.68 -2.31 -7.95
C VAL A 88 7.58 -1.33 -7.55
N HIS A 89 6.30 -1.72 -7.61
CA HIS A 89 5.18 -0.86 -7.19
C HIS A 89 5.24 -0.50 -5.71
N ARG A 90 5.54 -1.49 -4.85
CA ARG A 90 5.71 -1.25 -3.41
C ARG A 90 6.89 -0.32 -3.13
N PHE A 91 7.99 -0.49 -3.87
CA PHE A 91 9.13 0.42 -3.78
C PHE A 91 8.73 1.84 -4.17
N CYS A 92 8.10 2.03 -5.32
CA CYS A 92 7.66 3.34 -5.80
C CYS A 92 6.67 4.00 -4.84
N SER A 93 5.72 3.25 -4.32
CA SER A 93 4.78 3.75 -3.31
C SER A 93 5.50 4.24 -2.06
N LYS A 94 6.38 3.41 -1.48
CA LYS A 94 7.19 3.78 -0.31
C LYS A 94 8.03 5.02 -0.59
N PHE A 95 8.76 5.04 -1.71
CA PHE A 95 9.59 6.16 -2.13
C PHE A 95 8.78 7.46 -2.22
N LEU A 96 7.64 7.45 -2.90
CA LEU A 96 6.81 8.64 -3.09
C LEU A 96 6.26 9.21 -1.78
N TYR A 97 5.82 8.33 -0.85
CA TYR A 97 5.34 8.78 0.46
C TYR A 97 6.48 9.29 1.35
N GLU A 98 7.61 8.60 1.42
CA GLU A 98 8.75 9.01 2.25
C GLU A 98 9.37 10.32 1.76
N GLN A 99 9.47 10.51 0.44
CA GLN A 99 9.96 11.76 -0.14
C GLN A 99 8.91 12.89 -0.14
N GLY A 100 7.67 12.59 0.29
CA GLY A 100 6.58 13.56 0.32
C GLY A 100 6.20 14.08 -1.08
N LEU A 101 6.22 13.19 -2.06
CA LEU A 101 5.83 13.48 -3.43
C LEU A 101 4.33 13.21 -3.69
N LEU A 102 3.66 12.60 -2.72
CA LEU A 102 2.21 12.43 -2.69
C LEU A 102 1.62 13.20 -1.52
N ALA A 103 0.42 13.74 -1.70
CA ALA A 103 -0.32 14.37 -0.62
C ALA A 103 -0.56 13.39 0.54
N ALA A 104 -0.59 13.87 1.77
CA ALA A 104 -0.77 13.04 2.96
C ALA A 104 -2.08 12.22 2.95
N GLU A 105 -3.10 12.74 2.28
CA GLU A 105 -4.39 12.07 2.09
C GLU A 105 -4.52 11.33 0.75
N CYS A 106 -3.42 11.16 0.01
CA CYS A 106 -3.45 10.44 -1.25
C CYS A 106 -3.85 8.99 -1.02
N ALA A 107 -4.79 8.51 -1.83
CA ALA A 107 -5.26 7.13 -1.76
C ALA A 107 -4.98 6.40 -3.07
N VAL A 108 -4.52 5.15 -2.96
CA VAL A 108 -4.33 4.27 -4.12
C VAL A 108 -5.65 3.59 -4.45
N ILE A 109 -6.08 3.72 -5.70
CA ILE A 109 -7.32 3.09 -6.22
C ILE A 109 -7.00 1.81 -6.98
N ASP A 110 -7.93 0.85 -6.89
CA ASP A 110 -7.84 -0.39 -7.67
C ASP A 110 -8.61 -0.27 -9.00
N GLU A 111 -8.50 -1.30 -9.86
CA GLU A 111 -9.18 -1.34 -11.16
C GLU A 111 -10.70 -1.17 -11.03
N ASN A 112 -11.33 -1.73 -10.00
CA ASN A 112 -12.78 -1.59 -9.81
C ASN A 112 -13.16 -0.16 -9.43
N ASP A 113 -12.35 0.53 -8.63
CA ASP A 113 -12.54 1.95 -8.35
C ASP A 113 -12.41 2.80 -9.61
N ALA A 114 -11.39 2.52 -10.44
CA ALA A 114 -11.16 3.20 -11.71
C ALA A 114 -12.35 3.02 -12.67
N VAL A 115 -12.82 1.79 -12.83
CA VAL A 115 -14.03 1.47 -13.62
C VAL A 115 -15.25 2.19 -13.08
N SER A 116 -15.46 2.21 -11.77
CA SER A 116 -16.58 2.91 -11.12
C SER A 116 -16.53 4.44 -11.33
N ILE A 117 -15.32 5.03 -11.36
CA ILE A 117 -15.13 6.44 -11.66
C ILE A 117 -15.54 6.74 -13.11
N LEU A 118 -15.10 5.92 -14.06
CA LEU A 118 -15.41 6.08 -15.48
C LEU A 118 -16.89 5.84 -15.79
N ALA A 119 -17.52 4.82 -15.19
CA ALA A 119 -18.93 4.52 -15.38
C ALA A 119 -19.82 5.74 -15.13
N ARG A 120 -19.49 6.54 -14.12
CA ARG A 120 -20.17 7.80 -13.83
C ARG A 120 -20.11 8.80 -15.01
N TYR A 121 -18.92 8.96 -15.62
CA TYR A 121 -18.77 9.89 -16.75
C TYR A 121 -19.53 9.42 -17.98
N LEU A 122 -19.69 8.12 -18.15
CA LEU A 122 -20.41 7.52 -19.25
C LEU A 122 -21.93 7.41 -18.98
N GLY A 123 -22.40 7.77 -17.77
CA GLY A 123 -23.79 7.65 -17.38
C GLY A 123 -24.29 6.21 -17.27
N GLU A 124 -23.38 5.26 -17.04
CA GLU A 124 -23.67 3.84 -16.94
C GLU A 124 -23.76 3.35 -15.48
N ASP A 125 -24.49 2.27 -15.28
CA ASP A 125 -24.58 1.62 -13.96
C ASP A 125 -23.28 0.88 -13.63
N GLU A 126 -22.68 1.19 -12.50
CA GLU A 126 -21.40 0.61 -12.05
C GLU A 126 -21.45 -0.92 -11.95
N GLN A 127 -22.58 -1.49 -11.53
CA GLN A 127 -22.72 -2.95 -11.39
C GLN A 127 -22.84 -3.63 -12.75
N MET A 128 -23.56 -3.02 -13.69
CA MET A 128 -23.66 -3.54 -15.04
C MET A 128 -22.33 -3.53 -15.77
N VAL A 129 -21.51 -2.52 -15.55
CA VAL A 129 -20.16 -2.47 -16.13
C VAL A 129 -19.26 -3.55 -15.53
N ALA A 130 -19.26 -3.69 -14.21
CA ALA A 130 -18.42 -4.68 -13.52
C ALA A 130 -18.72 -6.12 -13.92
N THR A 131 -19.97 -6.42 -14.31
CA THR A 131 -20.44 -7.77 -14.70
C THR A 131 -20.32 -8.05 -16.20
N ASN A 132 -20.18 -7.04 -17.04
CA ASN A 132 -20.08 -7.19 -18.49
C ASN A 132 -18.63 -7.10 -18.97
N GLY A 133 -18.03 -8.24 -19.28
CA GLY A 133 -16.61 -8.33 -19.67
C GLY A 133 -16.21 -7.48 -20.88
N ASN A 134 -17.09 -7.31 -21.88
CA ASN A 134 -16.80 -6.47 -23.05
C ASN A 134 -16.73 -4.98 -22.66
N ARG A 135 -17.67 -4.53 -21.82
CA ARG A 135 -17.66 -3.17 -21.32
C ARG A 135 -16.46 -2.90 -20.42
N LYS A 136 -16.13 -3.82 -19.52
CA LYS A 136 -14.94 -3.73 -18.67
C LYS A 136 -13.68 -3.52 -19.52
N ARG A 137 -13.57 -4.22 -20.67
CA ARG A 137 -12.45 -4.05 -21.62
C ARG A 137 -12.38 -2.63 -22.19
N ASP A 138 -13.52 -2.03 -22.57
CA ASP A 138 -13.54 -0.66 -23.08
C ASP A 138 -13.06 0.36 -22.04
N TYR A 139 -13.43 0.18 -20.77
CA TYR A 139 -12.96 1.03 -19.68
C TYR A 139 -11.47 0.87 -19.41
N THR A 140 -10.98 -0.37 -19.41
CA THR A 140 -9.53 -0.64 -19.28
C THR A 140 -8.74 0.03 -20.40
N THR A 141 -9.26 0.03 -21.64
CA THR A 141 -8.64 0.78 -22.74
C THR A 141 -8.58 2.28 -22.46
N ILE A 142 -9.62 2.89 -21.89
CA ILE A 142 -9.61 4.32 -21.54
C ILE A 142 -8.59 4.63 -20.45
N ILE A 143 -8.49 3.78 -19.43
CA ILE A 143 -7.48 3.91 -18.37
C ILE A 143 -6.07 3.79 -18.95
N ASN A 144 -5.83 2.77 -19.76
CA ASN A 144 -4.54 2.56 -20.41
C ASN A 144 -4.17 3.72 -21.35
N LEU A 145 -5.15 4.33 -22.01
CA LEU A 145 -4.94 5.51 -22.83
C LEU A 145 -4.49 6.71 -21.99
N SER A 146 -5.05 6.91 -20.80
CA SER A 146 -4.60 7.97 -19.89
C SER A 146 -3.14 7.77 -19.48
N HIS A 147 -2.75 6.55 -19.11
CA HIS A 147 -1.36 6.22 -18.77
C HIS A 147 -0.43 6.41 -19.97
N PHE A 148 -0.85 5.97 -21.16
CA PHE A 148 -0.10 6.17 -22.39
C PHE A 148 0.13 7.66 -22.70
N MET A 149 -0.89 8.51 -22.57
CA MET A 149 -0.75 9.94 -22.77
C MET A 149 0.14 10.59 -21.73
N HIS A 150 0.09 10.12 -20.50
CA HIS A 150 0.99 10.57 -19.42
C HIS A 150 2.46 10.23 -19.76
N GLN A 151 2.73 9.01 -20.21
CA GLN A 151 4.07 8.61 -20.66
C GLN A 151 4.56 9.44 -21.86
N MET A 152 3.68 9.72 -22.80
CA MET A 152 4.00 10.58 -23.97
C MET A 152 4.35 12.02 -23.56
N ALA A 153 3.74 12.53 -22.50
CA ALA A 153 4.06 13.85 -21.96
C ALA A 153 5.46 13.93 -21.33
N MET A 154 5.99 12.79 -20.88
CA MET A 154 7.35 12.69 -20.34
C MET A 154 8.37 12.75 -21.47
N LYS A 155 8.96 13.91 -21.73
CA LYS A 155 9.88 14.19 -22.86
C LYS A 155 11.26 13.49 -22.73
N HIS A 156 11.29 12.16 -22.62
CA HIS A 156 12.55 11.40 -22.54
C HIS A 156 12.79 10.48 -23.73
N PRO A 157 13.90 10.67 -24.48
CA PRO A 157 14.20 9.91 -25.71
C PRO A 157 14.36 8.39 -25.49
N ARG A 158 14.73 7.97 -24.29
CA ARG A 158 14.89 6.54 -23.94
C ARG A 158 13.55 5.78 -23.88
N HIS A 159 12.43 6.47 -23.85
CA HIS A 159 11.13 5.93 -23.45
C HIS A 159 10.12 5.78 -24.59
N ILE A 160 10.55 5.96 -25.86
CA ILE A 160 9.70 5.70 -27.02
C ILE A 160 9.18 4.26 -27.02
N ARG A 161 9.96 3.30 -26.51
CA ARG A 161 9.54 1.90 -26.36
C ARG A 161 8.51 1.70 -25.25
N MET A 162 8.54 2.49 -24.16
CA MET A 162 7.57 2.40 -23.07
C MET A 162 6.14 2.74 -23.49
N HIS A 163 5.99 3.57 -24.50
CA HIS A 163 4.69 3.97 -25.00
C HIS A 163 3.88 2.82 -25.61
N ALA A 164 4.54 1.76 -26.03
CA ALA A 164 3.89 0.58 -26.56
C ALA A 164 3.33 -0.36 -25.48
N ASP A 165 3.84 -0.28 -24.24
CA ASP A 165 3.49 -1.21 -23.18
C ASP A 165 2.11 -0.97 -22.56
N CYS A 166 1.60 0.26 -22.63
CA CYS A 166 0.32 0.65 -22.04
C CYS A 166 -0.89 0.33 -22.92
N LEU A 167 -0.74 0.33 -24.24
CA LEU A 167 -1.82 0.11 -25.18
C LEU A 167 -1.58 -1.15 -26.01
N ASN A 168 -2.66 -1.85 -26.34
CA ASN A 168 -2.60 -2.95 -27.28
C ASN A 168 -2.35 -2.45 -28.72
N SER A 169 -1.95 -3.35 -29.63
CA SER A 169 -1.61 -3.02 -31.01
C SER A 169 -2.79 -2.47 -31.82
N GLU A 170 -4.03 -2.85 -31.48
CA GLU A 170 -5.26 -2.37 -32.15
C GLU A 170 -5.51 -0.90 -31.78
N ASP A 171 -5.40 -0.54 -30.48
CA ASP A 171 -5.59 0.83 -30.02
C ASP A 171 -4.48 1.77 -30.52
N ILE A 172 -3.21 1.30 -30.56
CA ILE A 172 -2.10 2.05 -31.17
C ILE A 172 -2.35 2.31 -32.66
N THR A 173 -2.82 1.29 -33.37
CA THR A 173 -3.15 1.42 -34.81
C THR A 173 -4.32 2.41 -35.02
N ALA A 174 -5.36 2.33 -34.19
CA ALA A 174 -6.49 3.26 -34.23
C ALA A 174 -6.04 4.70 -33.94
N LEU A 175 -5.16 4.91 -32.97
CA LEU A 175 -4.60 6.20 -32.62
C LEU A 175 -3.75 6.78 -33.76
N ARG A 176 -2.89 5.95 -34.37
CA ARG A 176 -2.07 6.34 -35.54
C ARG A 176 -2.94 6.71 -36.75
N ASN A 177 -3.94 5.90 -37.03
CA ASN A 177 -4.87 6.19 -38.14
C ASN A 177 -5.64 7.48 -37.90
N MET A 178 -6.15 7.70 -36.68
CA MET A 178 -6.83 8.95 -36.34
C MET A 178 -5.93 10.16 -36.58
N LEU A 179 -4.68 10.16 -36.08
CA LEU A 179 -3.75 11.27 -36.28
C LEU A 179 -3.44 11.49 -37.76
N SER A 180 -3.21 10.41 -38.52
CA SER A 180 -2.99 10.50 -39.99
C SER A 180 -4.17 11.11 -40.69
N MET A 181 -5.42 10.72 -40.37
CA MET A 181 -6.64 11.29 -40.95
C MET A 181 -6.85 12.77 -40.58
N MET A 182 -6.31 13.19 -39.40
CA MET A 182 -6.30 14.60 -39.00
C MET A 182 -5.13 15.39 -39.59
N GLY A 183 -4.29 14.78 -40.44
CA GLY A 183 -3.11 15.43 -41.00
C GLY A 183 -2.00 15.66 -39.99
N LYS A 184 -1.94 14.87 -38.93
CA LYS A 184 -0.97 14.95 -37.83
C LYS A 184 -0.04 13.73 -37.83
N GLU A 185 1.18 13.94 -37.36
CA GLU A 185 2.16 12.88 -37.21
C GLU A 185 1.95 12.15 -35.89
N PHE A 186 2.34 10.86 -35.84
CA PHE A 186 2.36 10.05 -34.60
C PHE A 186 3.57 10.45 -33.76
N SER A 187 3.48 11.61 -33.11
CA SER A 187 4.50 12.20 -32.25
C SER A 187 3.91 12.59 -30.88
N ALA A 188 4.75 12.67 -29.86
CA ALA A 188 4.31 13.05 -28.52
C ALA A 188 3.60 14.40 -28.50
N ASP A 189 4.19 15.42 -29.13
CA ASP A 189 3.65 16.78 -29.10
C ASP A 189 2.30 16.88 -29.82
N GLN A 190 2.12 16.22 -30.97
CA GLN A 190 0.86 16.24 -31.71
C GLN A 190 -0.23 15.40 -31.04
N MET A 191 0.13 14.27 -30.43
CA MET A 191 -0.81 13.49 -29.65
C MET A 191 -1.28 14.25 -28.40
N MET A 192 -0.38 14.88 -27.66
CA MET A 192 -0.74 15.70 -26.51
C MET A 192 -1.58 16.92 -26.88
N GLU A 193 -1.30 17.55 -28.02
CA GLU A 193 -2.15 18.62 -28.51
C GLU A 193 -3.60 18.13 -28.75
N VAL A 194 -3.76 16.98 -29.42
CA VAL A 194 -5.10 16.40 -29.65
C VAL A 194 -5.76 15.98 -28.34
N TYR A 195 -5.02 15.34 -27.44
CA TYR A 195 -5.52 14.90 -26.14
C TYR A 195 -6.06 16.08 -25.30
N ASN A 196 -5.28 17.15 -25.19
CA ASN A 196 -5.66 18.32 -24.39
C ASN A 196 -6.84 19.10 -25.01
N ASN A 197 -7.04 18.96 -26.30
CA ASN A 197 -8.10 19.66 -27.04
C ASN A 197 -9.16 18.69 -27.62
N ALA A 198 -9.32 17.50 -27.04
CA ALA A 198 -10.18 16.45 -27.58
C ALA A 198 -11.62 16.89 -27.80
N LEU A 199 -12.19 17.73 -26.94
CA LEU A 199 -13.55 18.32 -27.13
C LEU A 199 -13.64 19.18 -28.36
N THR A 200 -12.67 20.07 -28.58
CA THR A 200 -12.65 21.00 -29.73
C THR A 200 -12.55 20.22 -31.05
N TYR A 201 -11.75 19.16 -31.09
CA TYR A 201 -11.63 18.32 -32.28
C TYR A 201 -12.87 17.48 -32.53
N GLU A 202 -13.56 17.00 -31.50
CA GLU A 202 -14.83 16.30 -31.64
C GLU A 202 -15.89 17.17 -32.28
N ASP A 203 -16.02 18.43 -31.88
CA ASP A 203 -16.95 19.40 -32.48
C ASP A 203 -16.58 19.76 -33.94
N ALA A 204 -15.30 19.90 -34.23
CA ALA A 204 -14.81 20.21 -35.58
C ALA A 204 -15.00 19.04 -36.58
N MET A 205 -14.94 17.81 -36.10
CA MET A 205 -15.09 16.60 -36.91
C MET A 205 -16.51 16.37 -37.41
N THR A 206 -17.52 16.90 -36.73
CA THR A 206 -18.92 16.85 -37.20
C THR A 206 -19.16 17.64 -38.49
N VAL A 207 -18.21 18.48 -38.89
CA VAL A 207 -18.33 19.41 -40.04
C VAL A 207 -17.43 19.03 -41.23
N SER A 208 -16.59 17.99 -41.12
CA SER A 208 -15.60 17.68 -42.17
C SER A 208 -16.12 16.67 -43.21
N ASN A 209 -15.61 16.79 -44.46
CA ASN A 209 -15.94 15.93 -45.59
C ASN A 209 -15.30 14.50 -45.52
N LEU A 210 -15.23 13.89 -44.35
CA LEU A 210 -14.73 12.53 -44.20
C LEU A 210 -15.81 11.51 -44.58
N ASN A 211 -15.37 10.35 -45.06
CA ASN A 211 -16.29 9.21 -45.16
C ASN A 211 -16.78 8.74 -43.80
N LEU A 212 -17.92 8.08 -43.75
CA LEU A 212 -18.55 7.66 -42.47
C LEU A 212 -17.69 6.73 -41.61
N ALA A 213 -16.86 5.88 -42.26
CA ALA A 213 -15.99 4.93 -41.52
C ALA A 213 -14.83 5.69 -40.83
N ASP A 214 -14.18 6.59 -41.54
CA ASP A 214 -13.07 7.39 -41.00
C ASP A 214 -13.57 8.34 -39.90
N ALA A 215 -14.71 8.99 -40.09
CA ALA A 215 -15.36 9.83 -39.10
C ALA A 215 -15.68 9.04 -37.80
N HIS A 216 -16.10 7.78 -37.92
CA HIS A 216 -16.37 6.92 -36.77
C HIS A 216 -15.11 6.54 -35.98
N ILE A 217 -14.02 6.21 -36.66
CA ILE A 217 -12.71 5.91 -36.02
C ILE A 217 -12.22 7.11 -35.23
N ILE A 218 -12.22 8.28 -35.82
CA ILE A 218 -11.79 9.54 -35.20
C ILE A 218 -12.66 9.85 -33.99
N SER A 219 -13.99 9.84 -34.16
CA SER A 219 -14.93 10.17 -33.09
C SER A 219 -14.80 9.21 -31.89
N ASN A 220 -14.65 7.91 -32.14
CA ASN A 220 -14.45 6.94 -31.05
C ASN A 220 -13.15 7.17 -30.29
N MET A 221 -12.06 7.44 -31.00
CA MET A 221 -10.76 7.67 -30.33
C MET A 221 -10.76 9.00 -29.57
N LEU A 222 -11.30 10.09 -30.14
CA LEU A 222 -11.46 11.36 -29.43
C LEU A 222 -12.36 11.23 -28.20
N LYS A 223 -13.41 10.43 -28.28
CA LYS A 223 -14.28 10.13 -27.14
C LYS A 223 -13.52 9.38 -26.02
N LYS A 224 -12.71 8.39 -26.38
CA LYS A 224 -11.84 7.70 -25.42
C LYS A 224 -10.83 8.66 -24.78
N MET A 225 -10.20 9.55 -25.56
CA MET A 225 -9.28 10.57 -25.05
C MET A 225 -9.96 11.54 -24.09
N LYS A 226 -11.17 11.99 -24.40
CA LYS A 226 -11.97 12.85 -23.50
C LYS A 226 -12.22 12.19 -22.15
N PHE A 227 -12.58 10.91 -22.15
CA PHE A 227 -12.82 10.18 -20.90
C PHE A 227 -11.53 9.89 -20.14
N ALA A 228 -10.44 9.60 -20.84
CA ALA A 228 -9.13 9.45 -20.23
C ALA A 228 -8.69 10.75 -19.52
N HIS A 229 -8.86 11.89 -20.19
CA HIS A 229 -8.58 13.21 -19.60
C HIS A 229 -9.47 13.51 -18.37
N ALA A 230 -10.78 13.18 -18.46
CA ALA A 230 -11.69 13.35 -17.32
C ALA A 230 -11.33 12.45 -16.14
N TYR A 231 -10.83 11.24 -16.41
CA TYR A 231 -10.34 10.32 -15.38
C TYR A 231 -9.11 10.89 -14.66
N GLU A 232 -8.12 11.39 -15.39
CA GLU A 232 -6.95 12.06 -14.81
C GLU A 232 -7.35 13.25 -13.93
N ALA A 233 -8.16 14.15 -14.48
CA ALA A 233 -8.64 15.31 -13.75
C ALA A 233 -9.40 14.92 -12.45
N TYR A 234 -10.16 13.83 -12.49
CA TYR A 234 -10.82 13.32 -11.28
C TYR A 234 -9.83 12.80 -10.24
N LYS A 235 -8.80 12.05 -10.66
CA LYS A 235 -7.74 11.58 -9.74
C LYS A 235 -7.02 12.75 -9.07
N GLU A 236 -6.59 13.73 -9.84
CA GLU A 236 -5.92 14.93 -9.33
C GLU A 236 -6.78 15.70 -8.31
N GLN A 237 -8.04 15.98 -8.66
CA GLN A 237 -8.96 16.73 -7.80
C GLN A 237 -9.27 16.03 -6.47
N ASN A 238 -9.10 14.72 -6.38
CA ASN A 238 -9.42 13.93 -5.20
C ASN A 238 -8.19 13.32 -4.52
N ASN A 239 -6.98 13.69 -4.94
CA ASN A 239 -5.71 13.11 -4.46
C ASN A 239 -5.72 11.58 -4.57
N LEU A 240 -6.04 11.06 -5.74
CA LEU A 240 -6.06 9.64 -6.05
C LEU A 240 -4.92 9.29 -7.01
N VAL A 241 -4.37 8.11 -6.85
CA VAL A 241 -3.41 7.51 -7.77
C VAL A 241 -3.80 6.06 -8.00
N ASP A 242 -3.60 5.57 -9.21
CA ASP A 242 -3.66 4.13 -9.49
C ASP A 242 -2.24 3.52 -9.46
N PHE A 243 -2.15 2.21 -9.70
CA PHE A 243 -0.86 1.52 -9.62
C PHE A 243 0.15 2.01 -10.66
N GLU A 244 -0.31 2.36 -11.86
CA GLU A 244 0.59 2.87 -12.91
C GLU A 244 1.07 4.29 -12.58
N ASP A 245 0.22 5.13 -11.98
CA ASP A 245 0.62 6.46 -11.51
C ASP A 245 1.77 6.41 -10.51
N LEU A 246 1.84 5.37 -9.66
CA LEU A 246 2.96 5.22 -8.73
C LEU A 246 4.29 5.05 -9.47
N LEU A 247 4.30 4.28 -10.56
CA LEU A 247 5.49 4.11 -11.40
C LEU A 247 5.84 5.40 -12.13
N LEU A 248 4.85 6.03 -12.77
CA LEU A 248 5.03 7.25 -13.55
C LEU A 248 5.54 8.42 -12.69
N LYS A 249 4.94 8.62 -11.51
CA LYS A 249 5.36 9.68 -10.58
C LYS A 249 6.75 9.41 -9.99
N ALA A 250 7.05 8.16 -9.64
CA ALA A 250 8.39 7.79 -9.16
C ALA A 250 9.45 8.01 -10.25
N TYR A 251 9.16 7.58 -11.47
CA TYR A 251 10.03 7.80 -12.61
C TYR A 251 10.27 9.32 -12.88
N ASP A 252 9.19 10.10 -12.90
CA ASP A 252 9.27 11.55 -13.12
C ASP A 252 10.13 12.23 -12.06
N ALA A 253 9.95 11.90 -10.78
CA ALA A 253 10.74 12.42 -9.68
C ALA A 253 12.23 12.04 -9.80
N LEU A 254 12.51 10.75 -9.98
CA LEU A 254 13.89 10.23 -10.09
C LEU A 254 14.64 10.76 -11.31
N SER A 255 13.93 11.05 -12.41
CA SER A 255 14.53 11.58 -13.63
C SER A 255 14.87 13.08 -13.54
N LYS A 256 14.25 13.81 -12.62
CA LYS A 256 14.44 15.26 -12.44
C LYS A 256 15.51 15.63 -11.40
N SER A 257 15.86 14.72 -10.51
CA SER A 257 16.83 14.98 -9.44
C SER A 257 17.73 13.80 -9.18
N ASP A 258 19.03 14.06 -9.01
CA ASP A 258 20.04 13.08 -8.59
C ASP A 258 20.25 13.06 -7.06
N GLU A 259 19.49 13.84 -6.30
CA GLU A 259 19.61 13.94 -4.83
C GLU A 259 19.05 12.73 -4.09
N TYR A 260 18.25 11.91 -4.76
CA TYR A 260 17.67 10.71 -4.16
C TYR A 260 18.72 9.63 -3.94
N HIS A 261 18.51 8.82 -2.90
CA HIS A 261 19.38 7.72 -2.55
C HIS A 261 19.62 6.76 -3.74
N LYS A 262 20.89 6.40 -3.97
CA LYS A 262 21.31 5.47 -5.02
C LYS A 262 21.85 4.20 -4.38
N TYR A 263 21.51 3.06 -4.96
CA TYR A 263 21.86 1.74 -4.47
C TYR A 263 23.14 1.27 -5.13
N SER A 264 24.13 0.87 -4.33
CA SER A 264 25.39 0.29 -4.82
C SER A 264 25.27 -1.20 -5.13
N TRP A 265 24.18 -1.83 -4.65
CA TRP A 265 23.96 -3.24 -4.85
C TRP A 265 22.46 -3.54 -5.11
N MET A 266 22.18 -4.22 -6.20
CA MET A 266 20.81 -4.52 -6.61
C MET A 266 20.70 -5.94 -7.13
N GLN A 267 19.61 -6.63 -6.79
CA GLN A 267 19.18 -7.86 -7.44
C GLN A 267 17.70 -7.81 -7.78
N VAL A 268 17.38 -8.32 -8.97
CA VAL A 268 16.03 -8.31 -9.53
C VAL A 268 15.68 -9.70 -9.99
N ASP A 269 14.67 -10.31 -9.38
CA ASP A 269 14.16 -11.64 -9.74
C ASP A 269 12.98 -11.53 -10.70
N GLU A 270 12.75 -12.59 -11.48
CA GLU A 270 11.69 -12.71 -12.48
C GLU A 270 11.68 -11.54 -13.50
N VAL A 271 12.87 -11.18 -14.01
CA VAL A 271 13.03 -10.01 -14.90
C VAL A 271 12.27 -10.13 -16.21
N GLN A 272 11.90 -11.34 -16.64
CA GLN A 272 11.04 -11.56 -17.80
C GLN A 272 9.64 -10.96 -17.62
N ASP A 273 9.25 -10.63 -16.39
CA ASP A 273 7.96 -10.04 -16.06
C ASP A 273 8.01 -8.51 -15.90
N LEU A 274 9.17 -7.88 -16.00
CA LEU A 274 9.30 -6.41 -15.98
C LEU A 274 8.77 -5.77 -17.26
N ASN A 275 8.36 -4.50 -17.15
CA ASN A 275 8.17 -3.61 -18.28
C ASN A 275 9.29 -2.57 -18.38
N PHE A 276 9.38 -1.84 -19.51
CA PHE A 276 10.44 -0.87 -19.73
C PHE A 276 10.42 0.31 -18.76
N LEU A 277 9.24 0.73 -18.29
CA LEU A 277 9.12 1.78 -17.28
C LEU A 277 9.76 1.34 -15.95
N GLN A 278 9.46 0.11 -15.52
CA GLN A 278 10.08 -0.47 -14.32
C GLN A 278 11.60 -0.57 -14.46
N LEU A 279 12.09 -1.08 -15.60
CA LEU A 279 13.54 -1.18 -15.85
C LEU A 279 14.21 0.22 -15.82
N SER A 280 13.57 1.23 -16.39
CA SER A 280 14.05 2.62 -16.37
C SER A 280 14.09 3.21 -14.96
N ILE A 281 13.10 2.90 -14.11
CA ILE A 281 13.12 3.28 -12.69
C ILE A 281 14.32 2.65 -11.99
N LEU A 282 14.59 1.36 -12.25
CA LEU A 282 15.73 0.68 -11.66
C LEU A 282 17.04 1.33 -12.08
N ASP A 283 17.19 1.68 -13.37
CA ASP A 283 18.39 2.37 -13.88
C ASP A 283 18.63 3.70 -13.18
N LEU A 284 17.58 4.45 -12.89
CA LEU A 284 17.66 5.72 -12.17
C LEU A 284 18.04 5.58 -10.69
N LEU A 285 17.91 4.40 -10.11
CA LEU A 285 18.23 4.11 -8.71
C LEU A 285 19.68 3.65 -8.51
N LEU A 286 20.45 3.40 -9.57
CA LEU A 286 21.78 2.85 -9.46
C LEU A 286 22.84 3.90 -9.10
N ALA A 287 23.70 3.55 -8.16
CA ALA A 287 24.95 4.27 -7.90
C ALA A 287 25.98 4.00 -9.03
N PRO A 288 26.97 4.88 -9.24
CA PRO A 288 28.08 4.57 -10.11
C PRO A 288 28.78 3.26 -9.69
N GLU A 289 29.13 2.42 -10.67
CA GLU A 289 29.81 1.12 -10.45
C GLU A 289 29.00 0.11 -9.60
N ALA A 290 27.69 0.27 -9.51
CA ALA A 290 26.82 -0.67 -8.79
C ALA A 290 26.97 -2.11 -9.28
N THR A 291 26.80 -3.05 -8.37
CA THR A 291 26.62 -4.48 -8.70
C THR A 291 25.17 -4.77 -8.93
N VAL A 292 24.78 -5.16 -10.14
CA VAL A 292 23.40 -5.45 -10.51
C VAL A 292 23.28 -6.86 -11.06
N VAL A 293 22.41 -7.66 -10.45
CA VAL A 293 22.13 -9.01 -10.93
C VAL A 293 20.66 -9.16 -11.29
N TYR A 294 20.41 -9.43 -12.56
CA TYR A 294 19.11 -9.75 -13.11
C TYR A 294 18.94 -11.26 -13.18
N LEU A 295 17.83 -11.79 -12.65
CA LEU A 295 17.51 -13.20 -12.73
C LEU A 295 16.20 -13.41 -13.48
N GLY A 296 16.16 -14.37 -14.38
CA GLY A 296 14.95 -14.67 -15.12
C GLY A 296 15.02 -15.97 -15.89
N ASP A 297 13.88 -16.33 -16.45
CA ASP A 297 13.73 -17.48 -17.31
C ASP A 297 12.86 -17.12 -18.52
N GLU A 298 13.43 -17.12 -19.71
CA GLU A 298 12.71 -16.83 -20.95
C GLU A 298 11.57 -17.81 -21.23
N GLN A 299 11.70 -19.05 -20.76
CA GLN A 299 10.67 -20.07 -20.96
C GLN A 299 9.44 -19.86 -20.07
N GLN A 300 9.59 -19.09 -18.98
CA GLN A 300 8.50 -18.71 -18.08
C GLN A 300 7.83 -17.38 -18.47
N ALA A 301 8.21 -16.72 -19.54
CA ALA A 301 7.57 -15.52 -20.07
C ALA A 301 6.19 -15.82 -20.67
N ILE A 302 5.29 -16.50 -19.91
CA ILE A 302 3.96 -16.93 -20.35
C ILE A 302 2.92 -15.82 -20.36
N PHE A 303 3.22 -14.68 -19.76
CA PHE A 303 2.36 -13.48 -19.75
C PHE A 303 2.58 -12.59 -21.00
N SER A 304 3.12 -13.13 -22.07
CA SER A 304 3.44 -12.42 -23.32
C SER A 304 2.23 -11.76 -24.01
N PHE A 305 1.01 -12.13 -23.65
CA PHE A 305 -0.19 -11.44 -24.12
C PHE A 305 -0.27 -9.97 -23.63
N MET A 306 0.58 -9.55 -22.70
CA MET A 306 0.79 -8.15 -22.31
C MET A 306 1.93 -7.44 -23.09
N GLY A 307 2.48 -8.04 -24.10
CA GLY A 307 3.11 -7.43 -25.28
C GLY A 307 4.61 -7.12 -25.28
N ALA A 308 5.31 -6.90 -24.18
CA ALA A 308 6.66 -6.30 -24.21
C ALA A 308 7.83 -7.17 -23.75
N LYS A 309 7.60 -8.35 -23.24
CA LYS A 309 8.53 -9.07 -22.36
C LYS A 309 9.75 -9.70 -23.05
N MET A 310 9.63 -10.12 -24.30
CA MET A 310 10.77 -10.68 -25.05
C MET A 310 11.82 -9.61 -25.39
N GLU A 311 11.40 -8.36 -25.57
CA GLU A 311 12.33 -7.26 -25.87
C GLU A 311 13.18 -6.89 -24.65
N ILE A 312 12.64 -6.99 -23.43
CA ILE A 312 13.42 -6.75 -22.19
C ILE A 312 14.56 -7.75 -22.03
N MET A 313 14.27 -9.05 -22.23
CA MET A 313 15.32 -10.07 -22.15
C MET A 313 16.40 -9.84 -23.19
N LYS A 314 16.03 -9.40 -24.38
CA LYS A 314 17.01 -9.04 -25.44
C LYS A 314 17.87 -7.86 -24.99
N GLU A 315 17.26 -6.78 -24.44
CA GLU A 315 18.00 -5.62 -23.95
C GLU A 315 18.93 -6.00 -22.79
N LEU A 316 18.48 -6.81 -21.85
CA LEU A 316 19.30 -7.28 -20.73
C LEU A 316 20.49 -8.13 -21.21
N LYS A 317 20.30 -8.99 -22.22
CA LYS A 317 21.41 -9.74 -22.84
C LYS A 317 22.44 -8.81 -23.50
N GLU A 318 21.97 -7.80 -24.22
CA GLU A 318 22.85 -6.79 -24.84
C GLU A 318 23.59 -5.98 -23.76
N ARG A 319 22.92 -5.61 -22.68
CA ARG A 319 23.48 -4.82 -21.54
C ARG A 319 24.55 -5.60 -20.77
N CYS A 320 24.29 -6.87 -20.48
CA CYS A 320 25.18 -7.71 -19.69
C CYS A 320 26.34 -8.32 -20.49
N CYS A 321 26.27 -8.30 -21.81
CA CYS A 321 27.34 -8.74 -22.73
C CYS A 321 27.90 -10.14 -22.38
N SER A 322 29.14 -10.20 -21.86
CA SER A 322 29.82 -11.43 -21.45
C SER A 322 29.39 -11.94 -20.06
N ASN A 323 28.67 -11.15 -19.28
CA ASN A 323 28.28 -11.49 -17.92
C ASN A 323 26.90 -12.18 -17.87
N ILE A 324 26.74 -13.19 -18.73
CA ILE A 324 25.54 -14.04 -18.78
C ILE A 324 25.86 -15.38 -18.17
N TYR A 325 25.12 -15.80 -17.17
CA TYR A 325 25.29 -17.03 -16.43
C TYR A 325 24.10 -17.95 -16.68
N HIS A 326 24.32 -19.23 -16.74
CA HIS A 326 23.30 -20.26 -16.83
C HIS A 326 23.34 -21.12 -15.57
N LEU A 327 22.22 -21.28 -14.87
CA LEU A 327 22.08 -22.30 -13.85
C LEU A 327 21.64 -23.59 -14.50
N ASP A 328 22.47 -24.61 -14.40
CA ASP A 328 22.37 -25.84 -15.17
C ASP A 328 22.04 -27.09 -14.34
N VAL A 329 21.81 -26.92 -13.02
CA VAL A 329 21.46 -28.03 -12.12
C VAL A 329 20.06 -27.85 -11.51
N ASN A 330 19.13 -28.75 -11.80
CA ASN A 330 17.80 -28.77 -11.21
C ASN A 330 17.80 -29.61 -9.94
N HIS A 331 17.50 -29.00 -8.83
CA HIS A 331 17.44 -29.60 -7.48
C HIS A 331 16.01 -30.00 -7.05
N ARG A 332 15.01 -29.69 -7.86
CA ARG A 332 13.58 -29.87 -7.52
C ARG A 332 12.97 -31.11 -8.10
N SER A 333 13.15 -31.32 -9.40
CA SER A 333 12.41 -32.35 -10.16
C SER A 333 13.18 -33.65 -10.20
N PRO A 334 12.51 -34.80 -10.11
CA PRO A 334 13.12 -36.10 -10.39
C PRO A 334 13.60 -36.16 -11.84
N SER A 335 14.68 -36.91 -12.11
CA SER A 335 15.34 -36.92 -13.41
C SER A 335 14.40 -37.36 -14.55
N TYR A 336 13.56 -38.36 -14.32
CA TYR A 336 12.63 -38.86 -15.36
C TYR A 336 11.61 -37.76 -15.78
N LEU A 337 11.15 -36.92 -14.87
CA LEU A 337 10.25 -35.84 -15.18
C LEU A 337 10.98 -34.70 -15.90
N LEU A 338 12.19 -34.38 -15.45
CA LEU A 338 13.02 -33.35 -16.09
C LEU A 338 13.38 -33.77 -17.54
N ASP A 339 13.63 -35.04 -17.78
CA ASP A 339 13.89 -35.57 -19.12
C ASP A 339 12.71 -35.37 -20.08
N VAL A 340 11.45 -35.49 -19.58
CA VAL A 340 10.24 -35.19 -20.36
C VAL A 340 10.17 -33.71 -20.69
N TYR A 341 10.41 -32.84 -19.70
CA TYR A 341 10.41 -31.38 -19.90
C TYR A 341 11.50 -30.96 -20.90
N ASN A 342 12.70 -31.47 -20.75
CA ASN A 342 13.81 -31.16 -21.64
C ASN A 342 13.56 -31.66 -23.09
N LYS A 343 12.98 -32.85 -23.27
CA LYS A 343 12.55 -33.31 -24.60
C LYS A 343 11.49 -32.42 -25.22
N TYR A 344 10.49 -31.99 -24.44
CA TYR A 344 9.47 -31.04 -24.91
C TYR A 344 10.10 -29.71 -25.33
N ALA A 345 10.99 -29.17 -24.49
CA ALA A 345 11.68 -27.92 -24.77
C ALA A 345 12.51 -27.98 -26.07
N MET A 346 13.22 -29.08 -26.29
CA MET A 346 13.98 -29.26 -27.53
C MET A 346 13.11 -29.50 -28.78
N GLN A 347 12.05 -30.29 -28.65
CA GLN A 347 11.29 -30.76 -29.82
C GLN A 347 10.14 -29.80 -30.21
N VAL A 348 9.57 -29.08 -29.24
CA VAL A 348 8.37 -28.23 -29.45
C VAL A 348 8.74 -26.76 -29.37
N MET A 349 9.64 -26.37 -28.47
CA MET A 349 10.04 -25.01 -28.28
C MET A 349 11.32 -24.59 -28.96
N ASP A 350 11.99 -25.52 -29.66
CA ASP A 350 13.25 -25.32 -30.40
C ASP A 350 14.40 -24.74 -29.52
N ILE A 351 14.49 -25.22 -28.27
CA ILE A 351 15.51 -24.78 -27.33
C ILE A 351 16.74 -25.66 -27.43
N ASP A 352 17.92 -25.03 -27.48
CA ASP A 352 19.18 -25.76 -27.49
C ASP A 352 19.33 -26.62 -26.21
N GLY A 353 19.50 -27.91 -26.35
CA GLY A 353 19.69 -28.85 -25.25
C GLY A 353 20.87 -28.52 -24.32
N ALA A 354 21.86 -27.77 -24.81
CA ALA A 354 23.00 -27.30 -24.01
C ALA A 354 22.62 -26.27 -22.97
N LEU A 355 21.49 -25.60 -23.16
CA LEU A 355 20.94 -24.58 -22.22
C LEU A 355 19.97 -25.16 -21.20
N LEU A 356 19.62 -26.44 -21.32
CA LEU A 356 18.63 -27.08 -20.45
C LEU A 356 19.28 -27.65 -19.18
N PRO A 357 18.61 -27.60 -18.04
CA PRO A 357 19.16 -28.06 -16.77
C PRO A 357 19.25 -29.59 -16.70
N LYS A 358 20.21 -30.07 -15.93
CA LYS A 358 20.41 -31.49 -15.60
C LYS A 358 19.91 -31.77 -14.21
N ALA A 359 19.35 -32.94 -13.94
CA ALA A 359 18.91 -33.30 -12.61
C ALA A 359 20.09 -33.44 -11.63
N ALA A 360 19.99 -32.86 -10.46
CA ALA A 360 20.98 -33.00 -9.39
C ALA A 360 21.13 -34.47 -8.96
N ASN A 361 20.01 -35.19 -8.92
CA ASN A 361 19.98 -36.62 -8.54
C ASN A 361 19.27 -37.44 -9.62
N ILE A 362 19.85 -38.60 -9.95
CA ILE A 362 19.21 -39.54 -10.86
C ILE A 362 18.19 -40.37 -10.09
N THR A 363 16.92 -40.22 -10.46
CA THR A 363 15.81 -40.96 -9.88
C THR A 363 15.30 -41.98 -10.89
N LYS A 364 15.24 -43.24 -10.48
CA LYS A 364 14.71 -44.29 -11.31
C LYS A 364 13.19 -44.24 -11.39
N ALA A 365 12.64 -44.21 -12.60
CA ALA A 365 11.20 -44.31 -12.82
C ALA A 365 10.71 -45.74 -12.55
N GLU A 366 9.53 -45.89 -11.96
CA GLU A 366 8.85 -47.17 -11.74
C GLU A 366 7.96 -47.53 -12.92
N GLY A 367 7.62 -46.54 -13.77
CA GLY A 367 6.93 -46.76 -15.04
C GLY A 367 5.46 -46.35 -15.10
N ASN A 368 4.94 -45.81 -14.00
CA ASN A 368 3.53 -45.34 -13.86
C ASN A 368 3.40 -43.90 -13.37
N GLU A 369 4.49 -43.14 -13.31
CA GLU A 369 4.54 -41.77 -12.80
C GLU A 369 3.86 -40.78 -13.74
N LEU A 370 3.81 -41.07 -15.04
CA LEU A 370 3.16 -40.27 -16.05
C LEU A 370 1.99 -41.03 -16.65
N THR A 371 0.79 -40.51 -16.45
CA THR A 371 -0.45 -41.14 -16.94
C THR A 371 -1.21 -40.16 -17.80
N LEU A 372 -1.63 -40.59 -18.99
CA LEU A 372 -2.56 -39.85 -19.84
C LEU A 372 -3.98 -40.37 -19.57
N MET A 373 -4.92 -39.48 -19.29
CA MET A 373 -6.33 -39.77 -19.18
C MET A 373 -7.08 -39.11 -20.34
N GLU A 374 -7.81 -39.90 -21.11
CA GLU A 374 -8.68 -39.40 -22.16
C GLU A 374 -10.14 -39.59 -21.75
N CYS A 375 -10.91 -38.53 -21.83
CA CYS A 375 -12.34 -38.47 -21.48
C CYS A 375 -13.16 -38.08 -22.69
N ALA A 376 -14.38 -38.55 -22.80
CA ALA A 376 -15.26 -38.23 -23.92
C ALA A 376 -15.86 -36.82 -23.82
N THR A 377 -15.99 -36.31 -22.60
CA THR A 377 -16.54 -34.96 -22.31
C THR A 377 -15.73 -34.28 -21.24
N VAL A 378 -15.79 -32.93 -21.20
CA VAL A 378 -15.14 -32.13 -20.18
C VAL A 378 -15.70 -32.44 -18.78
N ASP A 379 -17.01 -32.69 -18.66
CA ASP A 379 -17.63 -33.07 -17.38
C ASP A 379 -17.12 -34.43 -16.85
N GLU A 380 -16.87 -35.40 -17.76
CA GLU A 380 -16.21 -36.65 -17.40
C GLU A 380 -14.76 -36.45 -16.96
N GLU A 381 -14.04 -35.54 -17.62
CA GLU A 381 -12.68 -35.17 -17.26
C GLU A 381 -12.62 -34.61 -15.82
N TYR A 382 -13.48 -33.62 -15.48
CA TYR A 382 -13.52 -33.07 -14.13
C TYR A 382 -13.77 -34.11 -13.05
N LYS A 383 -14.72 -35.03 -13.31
CA LYS A 383 -15.02 -36.13 -12.38
C LYS A 383 -13.87 -37.13 -12.29
N ALA A 384 -13.24 -37.47 -13.39
CA ALA A 384 -12.11 -38.40 -13.40
C ALA A 384 -10.90 -37.81 -12.65
N VAL A 385 -10.63 -36.51 -12.84
CA VAL A 385 -9.59 -35.78 -12.09
C VAL A 385 -9.91 -35.76 -10.59
N ALA A 386 -11.15 -35.45 -10.18
CA ALA A 386 -11.53 -35.45 -8.78
C ALA A 386 -11.36 -36.83 -8.12
N LEU A 387 -11.74 -37.91 -8.81
CA LEU A 387 -11.53 -39.28 -8.32
C LEU A 387 -10.04 -39.64 -8.21
N LYS A 388 -9.23 -39.24 -9.17
CA LYS A 388 -7.78 -39.49 -9.15
C LYS A 388 -7.10 -38.71 -8.01
N VAL A 389 -7.52 -37.48 -7.76
CA VAL A 389 -7.06 -36.65 -6.61
C VAL A 389 -7.39 -37.35 -5.29
N ARG A 390 -8.61 -37.89 -5.16
CA ARG A 390 -9.00 -38.65 -3.96
C ARG A 390 -8.13 -39.91 -3.77
N ASP A 391 -7.82 -40.59 -4.84
CA ASP A 391 -6.98 -41.79 -4.75
C ASP A 391 -5.56 -41.40 -4.27
N PHE A 392 -4.95 -40.40 -4.84
CA PHE A 392 -3.66 -39.86 -4.36
C PHE A 392 -3.70 -39.34 -2.91
N TYR A 393 -4.78 -38.66 -2.53
CA TYR A 393 -4.97 -38.19 -1.16
C TYR A 393 -4.96 -39.34 -0.14
N ASN A 394 -5.53 -40.49 -0.51
CA ASN A 394 -5.59 -41.65 0.37
C ASN A 394 -4.30 -42.47 0.33
N GLU A 395 -3.65 -42.60 -0.84
CA GLU A 395 -2.43 -43.39 -1.03
C GLU A 395 -1.19 -42.68 -0.46
N HIS A 396 -1.16 -41.37 -0.48
CA HIS A 396 -0.02 -40.53 -0.08
C HIS A 396 -0.40 -39.51 1.03
N PRO A 397 -0.57 -39.98 2.27
CA PRO A 397 -1.12 -39.15 3.36
C PRO A 397 -0.23 -37.93 3.74
N ASP A 398 1.07 -38.00 3.43
CA ASP A 398 2.05 -36.96 3.77
C ASP A 398 2.40 -36.04 2.57
N GLU A 399 1.75 -36.26 1.41
CA GLU A 399 2.06 -35.51 0.20
C GLU A 399 0.95 -34.53 -0.19
N THR A 400 1.32 -33.53 -0.98
CA THR A 400 0.42 -32.51 -1.53
C THR A 400 0.12 -32.80 -3.00
N THR A 401 -1.16 -32.72 -3.38
CA THR A 401 -1.60 -32.88 -4.78
C THR A 401 -2.02 -31.54 -5.35
N ALA A 402 -1.49 -31.17 -6.53
CA ALA A 402 -1.90 -29.97 -7.25
C ALA A 402 -2.67 -30.35 -8.53
N VAL A 403 -3.79 -29.67 -8.77
CA VAL A 403 -4.53 -29.69 -10.04
C VAL A 403 -4.32 -28.36 -10.74
N ILE A 404 -3.68 -28.37 -11.90
CA ILE A 404 -3.38 -27.17 -12.68
C ILE A 404 -4.28 -27.15 -13.91
N VAL A 405 -4.96 -26.02 -14.14
CA VAL A 405 -5.91 -25.84 -15.24
C VAL A 405 -5.65 -24.57 -16.03
N ASN A 406 -6.23 -24.45 -17.21
CA ASN A 406 -5.98 -23.32 -18.12
C ASN A 406 -6.82 -22.06 -17.80
N SER A 407 -7.89 -22.19 -17.06
CA SER A 407 -8.79 -21.07 -16.79
C SER A 407 -9.41 -21.12 -15.40
N ASN A 408 -9.80 -19.94 -14.88
CA ASN A 408 -10.54 -19.85 -13.63
C ASN A 408 -11.87 -20.62 -13.67
N ARG A 409 -12.51 -20.73 -14.84
CA ARG A 409 -13.73 -21.49 -15.02
C ARG A 409 -13.49 -22.98 -14.82
N ASP A 410 -12.41 -23.52 -15.37
CA ASP A 410 -12.06 -24.92 -15.19
C ASP A 410 -11.69 -25.20 -13.73
N ALA A 411 -10.98 -24.26 -13.07
CA ALA A 411 -10.70 -24.35 -11.65
C ALA A 411 -11.99 -24.37 -10.79
N ASP A 412 -13.00 -23.59 -11.14
CA ASP A 412 -14.31 -23.63 -10.49
C ASP A 412 -14.98 -25.00 -10.69
N SER A 413 -14.97 -25.51 -11.91
CA SER A 413 -15.58 -26.79 -12.25
C SER A 413 -14.89 -27.97 -11.54
N ILE A 414 -13.58 -27.98 -11.47
CA ILE A 414 -12.81 -28.96 -10.67
C ILE A 414 -13.14 -28.82 -9.18
N GLY A 415 -13.22 -27.59 -8.65
CA GLY A 415 -13.62 -27.34 -7.27
C GLY A 415 -14.99 -27.95 -6.96
N TYR A 416 -15.99 -27.74 -7.82
CA TYR A 416 -17.32 -28.36 -7.65
C TYR A 416 -17.25 -29.88 -7.72
N ALA A 417 -16.46 -30.46 -8.62
CA ALA A 417 -16.30 -31.91 -8.71
C ALA A 417 -15.62 -32.51 -7.46
N LEU A 418 -14.73 -31.79 -6.82
CA LEU A 418 -14.11 -32.15 -5.54
C LEU A 418 -15.11 -32.02 -4.38
N ASP A 419 -15.92 -30.97 -4.38
CA ASP A 419 -17.00 -30.77 -3.37
C ASP A 419 -18.03 -31.90 -3.46
N ASP A 420 -18.43 -32.33 -4.65
CA ASP A 420 -19.40 -33.42 -4.87
C ASP A 420 -18.95 -34.73 -4.22
N ILE A 421 -17.65 -34.96 -4.10
CA ILE A 421 -17.09 -36.14 -3.42
C ILE A 421 -16.57 -35.85 -2.01
N ALA A 422 -16.92 -34.67 -1.46
CA ALA A 422 -16.51 -34.20 -0.14
C ALA A 422 -14.98 -34.23 0.08
N MET A 423 -14.20 -33.96 -0.98
CA MET A 423 -12.73 -33.89 -0.92
C MET A 423 -12.30 -32.51 -0.44
N PRO A 424 -11.62 -32.42 0.72
CA PRO A 424 -11.03 -31.16 1.19
C PRO A 424 -10.01 -30.64 0.16
N HIS A 425 -10.21 -29.42 -0.31
CA HIS A 425 -9.31 -28.81 -1.30
C HIS A 425 -9.25 -27.30 -1.10
N PHE A 426 -8.20 -26.72 -1.64
CA PHE A 426 -7.95 -25.30 -1.63
C PHE A 426 -7.78 -24.79 -3.07
N LYS A 427 -8.56 -23.80 -3.43
CA LYS A 427 -8.54 -23.20 -4.75
C LYS A 427 -7.73 -21.92 -4.75
N VAL A 428 -6.58 -21.92 -5.42
CA VAL A 428 -5.68 -20.76 -5.57
C VAL A 428 -6.19 -19.79 -6.65
N SER A 429 -6.85 -20.29 -7.66
CA SER A 429 -7.32 -19.52 -8.79
C SER A 429 -8.75 -19.04 -8.62
N GLY A 430 -9.11 -17.93 -9.25
CA GLY A 430 -10.43 -17.33 -9.21
C GLY A 430 -10.46 -15.98 -8.54
N THR A 431 -11.60 -15.59 -7.99
CA THR A 431 -11.73 -14.30 -7.30
C THR A 431 -10.87 -14.28 -6.04
N ASP A 432 -9.84 -13.46 -6.04
CA ASP A 432 -9.06 -13.19 -4.84
C ASP A 432 -10.01 -12.77 -3.73
N ILE A 433 -9.93 -13.45 -2.57
CA ILE A 433 -10.80 -13.17 -1.42
C ILE A 433 -10.70 -11.69 -0.98
N PHE A 434 -9.53 -11.07 -1.12
CA PHE A 434 -9.31 -9.68 -0.79
C PHE A 434 -9.99 -8.70 -1.76
N THR A 435 -10.47 -9.18 -2.91
CA THR A 435 -11.28 -8.39 -3.85
C THR A 435 -12.79 -8.49 -3.59
N THR A 436 -13.21 -9.38 -2.70
CA THR A 436 -14.62 -9.54 -2.35
C THR A 436 -15.14 -8.35 -1.53
N ASP A 437 -16.42 -7.99 -1.74
CA ASP A 437 -17.04 -6.83 -1.08
C ASP A 437 -16.96 -6.89 0.44
N GLY A 438 -17.09 -8.06 1.03
CA GLY A 438 -17.01 -8.24 2.48
C GLY A 438 -15.65 -7.96 3.05
N VAL A 439 -14.60 -8.52 2.43
CA VAL A 439 -13.21 -8.27 2.86
C VAL A 439 -12.82 -6.83 2.60
N LYS A 440 -13.21 -6.26 1.45
CA LYS A 440 -13.01 -4.83 1.18
C LYS A 440 -13.68 -3.93 2.21
N LEU A 441 -14.87 -4.31 2.71
CA LEU A 441 -15.55 -3.56 3.76
C LEU A 441 -14.80 -3.64 5.10
N LEU A 442 -14.30 -4.83 5.46
CA LEU A 442 -13.47 -5.00 6.65
C LEU A 442 -12.17 -4.16 6.57
N PHE A 443 -11.48 -4.20 5.43
CA PHE A 443 -10.31 -3.36 5.18
C PHE A 443 -10.64 -1.87 5.24
N ALA A 444 -11.77 -1.47 4.65
CA ALA A 444 -12.23 -0.09 4.70
C ALA A 444 -12.47 0.38 6.14
N HIS A 445 -13.08 -0.47 6.98
CA HIS A 445 -13.29 -0.17 8.39
C HIS A 445 -11.96 0.10 9.11
N TYR A 446 -11.00 -0.81 9.05
CA TYR A 446 -9.70 -0.60 9.69
C TYR A 446 -8.90 0.56 9.09
N SER A 447 -9.02 0.77 7.78
CA SER A 447 -8.36 1.91 7.14
C SER A 447 -8.89 3.27 7.60
N VAL A 448 -10.21 3.40 7.85
CA VAL A 448 -10.76 4.65 8.38
C VAL A 448 -10.51 4.81 9.87
N ILE A 449 -10.42 3.73 10.63
CA ILE A 449 -10.03 3.76 12.04
C ILE A 449 -8.60 4.27 12.19
N ALA A 450 -7.66 3.78 11.38
CA ALA A 450 -6.27 4.22 11.41
C ALA A 450 -6.08 5.62 10.81
N ASN A 451 -6.86 5.98 9.80
CA ASN A 451 -6.80 7.26 9.13
C ASN A 451 -8.19 7.72 8.67
N GLU A 452 -8.83 8.54 9.48
CA GLU A 452 -10.17 9.09 9.20
C GLU A 452 -10.26 9.97 7.94
N PHE A 453 -9.12 10.35 7.36
CA PHE A 453 -9.06 11.10 6.10
C PHE A 453 -9.03 10.20 4.85
N ASN A 454 -9.07 8.89 5.00
CA ASN A 454 -9.00 7.96 3.87
C ASN A 454 -10.29 8.00 3.02
N PHE A 455 -10.21 8.74 1.92
CA PHE A 455 -11.32 9.04 1.02
C PHE A 455 -11.99 7.79 0.43
N ILE A 456 -11.18 6.86 -0.09
CA ILE A 456 -11.70 5.63 -0.75
C ILE A 456 -12.28 4.65 0.28
N ALA A 457 -11.62 4.51 1.43
CA ALA A 457 -12.12 3.64 2.49
C ALA A 457 -13.48 4.12 3.00
N TRP A 458 -13.67 5.41 3.21
CA TRP A 458 -14.98 5.96 3.57
C TRP A 458 -16.04 5.74 2.50
N ALA A 459 -15.71 5.93 1.22
CA ALA A 459 -16.67 5.67 0.14
C ALA A 459 -17.11 4.20 0.11
N ARG A 460 -16.17 3.25 0.26
CA ARG A 460 -16.47 1.82 0.35
C ARG A 460 -17.34 1.49 1.57
N LEU A 461 -17.02 2.10 2.70
CA LEU A 461 -17.75 1.88 3.95
C LEU A 461 -19.19 2.43 3.86
N LEU A 462 -19.38 3.64 3.40
CA LEU A 462 -20.70 4.26 3.24
C LEU A 462 -21.60 3.47 2.28
N LYS A 463 -21.03 2.94 1.17
CA LYS A 463 -21.76 2.03 0.28
C LYS A 463 -22.02 0.68 0.95
N GLY A 464 -21.00 0.05 1.50
CA GLY A 464 -21.08 -1.26 2.14
C GLY A 464 -22.06 -1.30 3.31
N MET A 465 -22.15 -0.23 4.09
CA MET A 465 -23.12 -0.04 5.18
C MET A 465 -24.52 0.39 4.69
N GLY A 466 -24.71 0.51 3.38
CA GLY A 466 -26.00 0.87 2.79
C GLY A 466 -26.49 2.28 3.11
N ILE A 467 -25.59 3.19 3.47
CA ILE A 467 -25.88 4.62 3.67
C ILE A 467 -25.99 5.30 2.30
N MET A 468 -25.12 4.89 1.37
CA MET A 468 -25.14 5.34 0.00
C MET A 468 -25.40 4.16 -0.96
N GLN A 469 -26.06 4.44 -2.08
CA GLN A 469 -26.47 3.40 -3.04
C GLN A 469 -25.31 2.97 -3.96
N THR A 470 -24.45 3.90 -4.33
CA THR A 470 -23.34 3.69 -5.27
C THR A 470 -22.02 4.23 -4.74
N ASN A 471 -20.90 3.69 -5.23
CA ASN A 471 -19.58 4.24 -4.90
C ASN A 471 -19.45 5.72 -5.35
N ALA A 472 -20.05 6.07 -6.49
CA ALA A 472 -20.03 7.44 -6.98
C ALA A 472 -20.73 8.41 -6.02
N SER A 473 -21.93 8.04 -5.51
CA SER A 473 -22.64 8.88 -4.54
C SER A 473 -21.93 8.93 -3.19
N ALA A 474 -21.31 7.83 -2.78
CA ALA A 474 -20.50 7.78 -1.56
C ALA A 474 -19.27 8.72 -1.66
N ARG A 475 -18.52 8.62 -2.77
CA ARG A 475 -17.39 9.54 -3.04
C ARG A 475 -17.83 11.01 -3.08
N ALA A 476 -19.00 11.28 -3.69
CA ALA A 476 -19.55 12.63 -3.72
C ALA A 476 -19.84 13.17 -2.30
N LEU A 477 -20.43 12.37 -1.42
CA LEU A 477 -20.68 12.75 -0.03
C LEU A 477 -19.37 13.06 0.72
N VAL A 478 -18.38 12.15 0.66
CA VAL A 478 -17.08 12.36 1.34
C VAL A 478 -16.40 13.63 0.83
N ARG A 479 -16.43 13.87 -0.49
CA ARG A 479 -15.89 15.09 -1.08
C ARG A 479 -16.61 16.34 -0.59
N GLN A 480 -17.95 16.32 -0.50
CA GLN A 480 -18.75 17.46 -0.02
C GLN A 480 -18.47 17.77 1.45
N LEU A 481 -18.20 16.77 2.28
CA LEU A 481 -17.74 16.95 3.65
C LEU A 481 -16.34 17.58 3.67
N ARG A 482 -15.40 17.00 2.93
CA ARG A 482 -13.99 17.44 2.92
C ARG A 482 -13.81 18.91 2.49
N VAL A 483 -14.50 19.37 1.46
CA VAL A 483 -14.41 20.78 1.00
C VAL A 483 -14.98 21.78 2.02
N ARG A 484 -15.70 21.28 3.02
CA ARG A 484 -16.25 22.07 4.15
C ARG A 484 -15.49 21.85 5.45
N GLY A 485 -14.31 21.23 5.41
CA GLY A 485 -13.50 20.95 6.61
C GLY A 485 -14.16 19.94 7.55
N MET A 486 -14.84 18.96 7.00
CA MET A 486 -15.49 17.86 7.71
C MET A 486 -15.02 16.50 7.22
N VAL A 487 -15.13 15.51 8.07
CA VAL A 487 -14.93 14.09 7.76
C VAL A 487 -16.18 13.28 8.17
N PRO A 488 -16.39 12.08 7.64
CA PRO A 488 -17.58 11.30 7.99
C PRO A 488 -17.71 10.99 9.49
N THR A 489 -16.60 10.99 10.27
CA THR A 489 -16.66 10.84 11.73
C THR A 489 -17.43 11.96 12.41
N ASP A 490 -17.44 13.18 11.87
CA ASP A 490 -18.25 14.28 12.37
C ASP A 490 -19.75 13.96 12.34
N LEU A 491 -20.19 13.06 11.44
CA LEU A 491 -21.58 12.62 11.35
C LEU A 491 -21.95 11.57 12.41
N LEU A 492 -20.97 10.98 13.11
CA LEU A 492 -21.20 10.02 14.20
C LEU A 492 -21.55 10.71 15.51
N GLU A 493 -21.18 11.97 15.68
CA GLU A 493 -21.41 12.73 16.89
C GLU A 493 -22.91 12.95 17.16
N ALA A 494 -23.33 12.61 18.37
CA ALA A 494 -24.76 12.63 18.75
C ALA A 494 -25.35 14.06 18.81
N ASP A 495 -24.53 15.04 19.18
CA ASP A 495 -24.94 16.46 19.26
C ASP A 495 -24.91 17.16 17.90
N GLY A 496 -24.43 16.46 16.84
CA GLY A 496 -24.39 16.97 15.47
C GLY A 496 -23.39 18.08 15.24
N LYS A 497 -22.41 18.27 16.16
CA LYS A 497 -21.35 19.25 16.00
C LYS A 497 -20.11 18.62 15.41
N THR A 498 -19.50 19.32 14.46
CA THR A 498 -18.23 18.90 13.86
C THR A 498 -17.06 19.17 14.81
N TYR A 499 -15.95 18.47 14.59
CA TYR A 499 -14.71 18.69 15.33
C TYR A 499 -14.26 20.16 15.27
N VAL A 500 -14.39 20.80 14.10
CA VAL A 500 -14.08 22.23 13.89
C VAL A 500 -15.01 23.12 14.72
N GLN A 501 -16.30 22.81 14.79
CA GLN A 501 -17.26 23.56 15.60
C GLN A 501 -17.00 23.41 17.10
N GLN A 502 -16.66 22.20 17.56
CA GLN A 502 -16.29 21.93 18.95
C GLN A 502 -15.04 22.72 19.36
N PHE A 503 -14.01 22.69 18.50
CA PHE A 503 -12.77 23.45 18.70
C PHE A 503 -13.04 24.97 18.77
N ALA A 504 -13.73 25.51 17.77
CA ALA A 504 -13.99 26.96 17.71
C ALA A 504 -14.82 27.43 18.89
N LYS A 505 -15.81 26.63 19.32
CA LYS A 505 -16.61 26.93 20.51
C LYS A 505 -15.76 26.89 21.78
N ALA A 506 -14.92 25.88 21.95
CA ALA A 506 -14.06 25.73 23.11
C ALA A 506 -13.13 26.93 23.25
N LEU A 507 -12.48 27.37 22.17
CA LEU A 507 -11.55 28.49 22.17
C LEU A 507 -12.24 29.85 22.36
N ALA A 508 -13.52 29.96 21.97
CA ALA A 508 -14.32 31.17 22.22
C ALA A 508 -14.82 31.30 23.67
N GLU A 509 -15.18 30.19 24.30
CA GLU A 509 -15.84 30.18 25.62
C GLU A 509 -14.87 29.96 26.79
N LYS A 510 -13.74 29.23 26.56
CA LYS A 510 -12.77 28.83 27.58
C LYS A 510 -11.32 29.13 27.17
N GLU A 511 -10.43 29.04 28.14
CA GLU A 511 -9.00 28.95 27.83
C GLU A 511 -8.67 27.53 27.34
N ILE A 512 -7.77 27.45 26.38
CA ILE A 512 -7.19 26.19 25.89
C ILE A 512 -5.70 26.26 26.20
N VAL A 513 -5.19 25.21 26.82
CA VAL A 513 -3.76 25.01 27.07
C VAL A 513 -3.13 24.33 25.86
N VAL A 514 -2.33 25.06 25.10
CA VAL A 514 -1.47 24.51 24.06
C VAL A 514 -0.18 24.03 24.73
N PHE A 515 0.19 22.76 24.54
CA PHE A 515 1.38 22.19 25.17
C PHE A 515 2.15 21.27 24.24
N ASP A 516 3.42 21.10 24.57
CA ASP A 516 4.37 20.23 23.86
C ASP A 516 5.37 19.66 24.86
N THR A 517 5.98 18.48 24.55
CA THR A 517 6.92 17.81 25.44
C THR A 517 8.18 17.37 24.69
N GLU A 518 9.35 17.61 25.30
CA GLU A 518 10.60 16.97 24.90
C GLU A 518 10.92 15.80 25.83
N THR A 519 11.47 14.72 25.28
CA THR A 519 11.58 13.43 25.98
C THR A 519 12.91 12.74 25.74
N THR A 520 13.20 11.69 26.54
CA THR A 520 14.41 10.87 26.37
C THR A 520 14.37 9.94 25.17
N GLY A 521 13.20 9.71 24.57
CA GLY A 521 13.01 8.85 23.41
C GLY A 521 11.55 8.76 23.00
N LEU A 522 11.20 7.78 22.16
CA LEU A 522 9.87 7.64 21.58
C LEU A 522 8.98 6.58 22.27
N ASP A 523 9.50 5.91 23.30
CA ASP A 523 8.77 4.91 24.08
C ASP A 523 7.95 5.59 25.19
N VAL A 524 6.68 5.87 24.93
CA VAL A 524 5.79 6.54 25.89
C VAL A 524 5.67 5.79 27.22
N TYR A 525 5.89 4.48 27.25
CA TYR A 525 5.79 3.65 28.46
C TYR A 525 7.01 3.81 29.37
N ASN A 526 8.18 3.96 28.77
CA ASN A 526 9.43 3.91 29.51
C ASN A 526 10.18 5.24 29.52
N ASP A 527 10.02 6.10 28.52
CA ASP A 527 10.76 7.34 28.43
C ASP A 527 10.27 8.42 29.41
N ASP A 528 11.19 9.31 29.76
CA ASP A 528 10.89 10.42 30.66
C ASP A 528 10.72 11.72 29.88
N ILE A 529 9.89 12.59 30.42
CA ILE A 529 9.74 13.95 29.94
C ILE A 529 10.94 14.78 30.42
N LEU A 530 11.56 15.53 29.52
CA LEU A 530 12.72 16.43 29.78
C LEU A 530 12.32 17.89 29.90
N GLN A 531 11.31 18.28 29.09
CA GLN A 531 10.72 19.61 29.12
C GLN A 531 9.22 19.52 28.89
N ILE A 532 8.46 20.33 29.59
CA ILE A 532 7.06 20.61 29.32
C ILE A 532 6.97 22.11 29.05
N ALA A 533 6.51 22.47 27.88
CA ALA A 533 6.16 23.84 27.58
C ALA A 533 4.64 23.98 27.35
N ALA A 534 4.07 25.09 27.77
CA ALA A 534 2.66 25.36 27.57
C ALA A 534 2.35 26.86 27.48
N CYS A 535 1.23 27.16 26.83
CA CYS A 535 0.71 28.51 26.72
C CYS A 535 -0.81 28.47 26.66
N LYS A 536 -1.49 29.46 27.27
CA LYS A 536 -2.94 29.53 27.20
C LYS A 536 -3.41 30.37 26.01
N MET A 537 -4.45 29.95 25.36
CA MET A 537 -5.10 30.66 24.27
C MET A 537 -6.59 30.88 24.55
N ARG A 538 -7.10 32.03 24.15
CA ARG A 538 -8.52 32.35 24.16
C ARG A 538 -8.87 33.21 22.95
N GLU A 539 -10.01 32.95 22.31
CA GLU A 539 -10.50 33.71 21.16
C GLU A 539 -9.44 33.84 20.02
N GLY A 540 -8.63 32.81 19.83
CA GLY A 540 -7.57 32.77 18.79
C GLY A 540 -6.31 33.57 19.14
N ARG A 541 -6.15 34.02 20.37
CA ARG A 541 -5.00 34.82 20.85
C ARG A 541 -4.36 34.17 22.05
N VAL A 542 -3.05 34.36 22.16
CA VAL A 542 -2.28 33.96 23.34
C VAL A 542 -2.68 34.86 24.51
N VAL A 543 -2.90 34.30 25.69
CA VAL A 543 -3.14 35.02 26.93
C VAL A 543 -1.78 35.52 27.44
N GLU A 544 -1.64 36.83 27.57
CA GLU A 544 -0.36 37.47 27.94
C GLU A 544 0.12 36.98 29.34
N GLY A 545 1.36 36.56 29.44
CA GLY A 545 1.98 36.07 30.68
C GLY A 545 1.52 34.67 31.11
N SER A 546 0.95 33.89 30.18
CA SER A 546 0.53 32.49 30.44
C SER A 546 1.58 31.48 30.06
N GLU A 547 2.75 31.89 29.56
CA GLU A 547 3.81 30.98 29.13
C GLU A 547 4.35 30.18 30.32
N LEU A 548 4.48 28.89 30.15
CA LEU A 548 5.06 27.94 31.10
C LEU A 548 6.17 27.15 30.41
N SER A 549 7.35 27.05 31.02
CA SER A 549 8.42 26.16 30.58
C SER A 549 9.06 25.51 31.79
N LEU A 550 8.99 24.18 31.88
CA LEU A 550 9.46 23.37 32.99
C LEU A 550 10.52 22.40 32.50
N TYR A 551 11.73 22.43 33.06
CA TYR A 551 12.81 21.49 32.78
C TYR A 551 12.89 20.44 33.87
N ILE A 552 12.99 19.15 33.46
CA ILE A 552 12.79 18.01 34.36
C ILE A 552 14.06 17.20 34.47
N ALA A 553 14.44 16.85 35.70
CA ALA A 553 15.58 15.95 35.95
C ALA A 553 15.23 14.52 35.56
N THR A 554 16.20 13.80 35.00
CA THR A 554 16.12 12.35 34.71
C THR A 554 17.48 11.69 34.89
N ASP A 555 17.44 10.42 35.29
CA ASP A 555 18.62 9.56 35.37
C ASP A 555 18.84 8.77 34.06
N LYS A 556 17.94 8.88 33.10
CA LYS A 556 18.02 8.18 31.81
C LYS A 556 18.96 8.88 30.84
N PRO A 557 19.60 8.12 29.93
CA PRO A 557 20.42 8.71 28.88
C PRO A 557 19.57 9.57 27.94
N ILE A 558 20.10 10.74 27.60
CA ILE A 558 19.44 11.66 26.65
C ILE A 558 20.19 11.52 25.31
N PRO A 559 19.49 11.26 24.20
CA PRO A 559 20.13 11.18 22.90
C PRO A 559 20.80 12.49 22.51
N GLU A 560 22.07 12.43 22.09
CA GLU A 560 22.81 13.60 21.60
C GLU A 560 22.35 14.05 20.21
N MET A 561 21.72 13.13 19.46
CA MET A 561 21.24 13.36 18.10
C MET A 561 19.78 12.97 17.97
N LEU A 562 19.01 13.76 17.23
CA LEU A 562 17.65 13.46 16.75
C LEU A 562 17.72 13.21 15.24
N GLY A 563 17.97 11.96 14.84
CA GLY A 563 18.33 11.64 13.47
C GLY A 563 19.63 12.31 13.05
N ASP A 564 19.59 13.21 12.08
CA ASP A 564 20.77 13.94 11.58
C ASP A 564 20.98 15.31 12.27
N ILE A 565 20.15 15.65 13.25
CA ILE A 565 20.18 16.96 13.94
C ILE A 565 20.73 16.78 15.37
N VAL A 566 21.60 17.67 15.82
CA VAL A 566 22.03 17.72 17.21
C VAL A 566 20.84 18.06 18.09
N ASN A 567 20.64 17.30 19.16
CA ASN A 567 19.51 17.49 20.06
C ASN A 567 19.69 18.77 20.92
N PRO A 568 18.92 19.85 20.66
CA PRO A 568 19.12 21.14 21.32
C PRO A 568 18.83 21.08 22.82
N ILE A 569 17.93 20.19 23.29
CA ILE A 569 17.55 20.08 24.71
C ILE A 569 18.75 19.73 25.59
N VAL A 570 19.80 19.07 25.07
CA VAL A 570 20.98 18.67 25.82
C VAL A 570 21.75 19.89 26.35
N GLU A 571 21.87 20.94 25.54
CA GLU A 571 22.55 22.18 25.94
C GLU A 571 21.61 23.13 26.68
N GLU A 572 20.35 23.23 26.27
CA GLU A 572 19.39 24.15 26.85
C GLU A 572 19.11 23.86 28.32
N ARG A 573 18.94 22.59 28.67
CA ARG A 573 18.74 22.15 30.07
C ARG A 573 19.83 22.58 31.04
N LYS A 574 21.05 22.81 30.57
CA LYS A 574 22.18 23.23 31.42
C LYS A 574 22.03 24.67 31.94
N GLN A 575 21.16 25.44 31.31
CA GLN A 575 20.94 26.85 31.61
C GLN A 575 19.74 27.08 32.54
N HIS A 576 18.98 26.02 32.83
CA HIS A 576 17.73 26.08 33.59
C HIS A 576 17.78 25.25 34.87
N GLU A 577 16.96 25.62 35.84
CA GLU A 577 16.72 24.83 37.04
C GLU A 577 15.96 23.54 36.68
N LEU A 578 16.48 22.38 37.08
CA LEU A 578 15.86 21.09 36.84
C LEU A 578 14.97 20.71 38.02
N LEU A 579 13.70 20.58 37.78
CA LEU A 579 12.71 20.12 38.76
C LEU A 579 12.69 18.59 38.87
N SER A 580 12.28 18.07 40.02
CA SER A 580 11.94 16.65 40.10
C SER A 580 10.74 16.32 39.22
N PRO A 581 10.65 15.09 38.63
CA PRO A 581 9.50 14.72 37.79
C PRO A 581 8.14 14.96 38.48
N ALA A 582 7.99 14.57 39.76
CA ALA A 582 6.74 14.75 40.48
C ALA A 582 6.38 16.23 40.66
N GLU A 583 7.37 17.09 40.97
CA GLU A 583 7.14 18.52 41.12
C GLU A 583 6.76 19.22 39.81
N ALA A 584 7.46 18.89 38.73
CA ALA A 584 7.17 19.45 37.41
C ALA A 584 5.79 19.05 36.92
N LEU A 585 5.45 17.78 37.04
CA LEU A 585 4.12 17.27 36.68
C LEU A 585 3.01 17.91 37.52
N GLN A 586 3.22 18.10 38.83
CA GLN A 586 2.25 18.75 39.70
C GLN A 586 2.06 20.23 39.29
N ARG A 587 3.15 20.96 39.02
CA ARG A 587 3.06 22.34 38.53
C ARG A 587 2.32 22.44 37.19
N PHE A 588 2.52 21.49 36.30
CA PHE A 588 1.80 21.44 35.04
C PHE A 588 0.29 21.16 35.26
N LEU A 589 -0.07 20.22 36.13
CA LEU A 589 -1.46 19.93 36.49
C LEU A 589 -2.15 21.17 37.12
N ASP A 590 -1.45 21.85 38.04
CA ASP A 590 -1.96 23.08 38.69
C ASP A 590 -2.15 24.20 37.66
N TYR A 591 -1.30 24.27 36.62
CA TYR A 591 -1.42 25.23 35.52
C TYR A 591 -2.58 24.90 34.59
N VAL A 592 -2.79 23.64 34.24
CA VAL A 592 -3.88 23.19 33.37
C VAL A 592 -5.24 23.35 34.05
N GLY A 593 -5.36 22.92 35.31
CA GLY A 593 -6.63 22.96 36.04
C GLY A 593 -7.73 22.23 35.25
N ASP A 594 -8.87 22.91 35.04
CA ASP A 594 -10.01 22.39 34.26
C ASP A 594 -9.99 22.84 32.77
N ASP A 595 -8.89 23.42 32.30
CA ASP A 595 -8.80 23.90 30.93
C ASP A 595 -8.66 22.75 29.94
N ILE A 596 -9.05 23.00 28.68
CA ILE A 596 -9.01 22.05 27.62
C ILE A 596 -7.59 22.01 27.01
N LEU A 597 -7.09 20.81 26.72
CA LEU A 597 -5.77 20.59 26.16
C LEU A 597 -5.77 20.65 24.63
N LEU A 598 -4.67 21.11 24.06
CA LEU A 598 -4.38 21.07 22.63
C LEU A 598 -2.88 20.87 22.41
N GLY A 599 -2.51 20.03 21.44
CA GLY A 599 -1.13 19.86 20.98
C GLY A 599 -1.04 19.75 19.45
N HIS A 600 0.18 19.65 18.92
CA HIS A 600 0.39 19.33 17.52
C HIS A 600 0.77 17.85 17.35
N ASN A 601 -0.07 17.05 16.68
CA ASN A 601 0.04 15.57 16.69
C ASN A 601 -0.03 15.03 18.14
N ALA A 602 -0.97 15.56 18.90
CA ALA A 602 -1.05 15.54 20.35
C ALA A 602 -1.11 14.16 21.01
N THR A 603 -1.30 13.08 20.25
CA THR A 603 -1.43 11.73 20.80
C THR A 603 -0.18 11.31 21.57
N TYR A 604 1.01 11.64 21.06
CA TYR A 604 2.27 11.29 21.70
C TYR A 604 2.43 12.03 23.03
N ASP A 605 2.25 13.36 23.03
CA ASP A 605 2.40 14.20 24.22
C ASP A 605 1.39 13.84 25.29
N TYR A 606 0.18 13.53 24.88
CA TYR A 606 -0.89 13.09 25.77
C TYR A 606 -0.59 11.72 26.42
N ASP A 607 -0.07 10.77 25.66
CA ASP A 607 0.27 9.43 26.14
C ASP A 607 1.52 9.46 27.02
N ILE A 608 2.60 10.15 26.63
CA ILE A 608 3.82 10.25 27.47
C ILE A 608 3.52 10.94 28.80
N MET A 609 2.61 11.93 28.81
CA MET A 609 2.12 12.59 30.02
C MET A 609 1.41 11.59 30.94
N ASP A 610 0.48 10.79 30.39
CA ASP A 610 -0.27 9.78 31.15
C ASP A 610 0.68 8.77 31.84
N PHE A 611 1.66 8.24 31.11
CA PHE A 611 2.58 7.26 31.67
C PHE A 611 3.62 7.85 32.65
N ASN A 612 4.04 9.10 32.44
CA ASN A 612 4.87 9.78 33.43
C ASN A 612 4.09 10.09 34.70
N LEU A 613 2.82 10.52 34.59
CA LEU A 613 1.94 10.70 35.74
C LEU A 613 1.72 9.40 36.52
N LYS A 614 1.45 8.29 35.84
CA LYS A 614 1.32 6.97 36.48
C LYS A 614 2.57 6.56 37.26
N ARG A 615 3.77 6.93 36.78
CA ARG A 615 5.05 6.62 37.44
C ARG A 615 5.34 7.54 38.64
N TYR A 616 5.12 8.81 38.49
CA TYR A 616 5.59 9.82 39.46
C TYR A 616 4.48 10.40 40.34
N LEU A 617 3.22 10.38 39.88
CA LEU A 617 2.02 10.84 40.62
C LEU A 617 0.85 9.85 40.44
N PRO A 618 0.97 8.62 40.93
CA PRO A 618 0.01 7.53 40.65
C PRO A 618 -1.41 7.74 41.17
N SER A 619 -1.65 8.79 41.97
CA SER A 619 -2.98 9.17 42.45
C SER A 619 -3.80 9.97 41.42
N VAL A 620 -3.18 10.45 40.31
CA VAL A 620 -3.79 11.22 39.26
C VAL A 620 -4.30 10.30 38.17
N ASP A 621 -5.57 10.42 37.82
CA ASP A 621 -6.16 9.73 36.68
C ASP A 621 -6.30 10.72 35.52
N TRP A 622 -5.19 10.88 34.77
CA TRP A 622 -5.08 11.84 33.69
C TRP A 622 -6.19 11.71 32.64
N ARG A 623 -6.48 10.48 32.24
CA ARG A 623 -7.49 10.22 31.19
C ARG A 623 -8.91 10.48 31.66
N LYS A 624 -9.15 10.41 32.94
CA LYS A 624 -10.44 10.73 33.53
C LYS A 624 -10.60 12.25 33.76
N GLU A 625 -9.54 12.90 34.22
CA GLU A 625 -9.54 14.34 34.51
C GLU A 625 -9.51 15.17 33.22
N HIS A 626 -8.73 14.72 32.23
CA HIS A 626 -8.61 15.37 30.91
C HIS A 626 -8.96 14.39 29.77
N PRO A 627 -10.24 14.03 29.59
CA PRO A 627 -10.66 12.97 28.65
C PRO A 627 -10.51 13.34 27.17
N ALA A 628 -10.25 14.62 26.85
CA ALA A 628 -10.14 15.11 25.50
C ALA A 628 -8.96 16.09 25.33
N CYS A 629 -8.26 15.95 24.23
CA CYS A 629 -7.22 16.86 23.76
C CYS A 629 -7.48 17.18 22.29
N PHE A 630 -7.49 18.46 21.93
CA PHE A 630 -7.54 18.84 20.52
C PHE A 630 -6.19 18.63 19.85
N ASP A 631 -6.23 18.31 18.57
CA ASP A 631 -5.04 18.12 17.74
C ASP A 631 -5.01 19.16 16.61
N SER A 632 -4.01 20.04 16.64
CA SER A 632 -3.83 21.07 15.61
C SER A 632 -3.43 20.46 14.25
N LEU A 633 -2.82 19.25 14.21
CA LEU A 633 -2.60 18.50 12.99
C LEU A 633 -3.92 18.11 12.33
N LYS A 634 -4.88 17.58 13.10
CA LYS A 634 -6.23 17.27 12.60
C LYS A 634 -6.94 18.53 12.11
N LEU A 635 -6.87 19.63 12.86
CA LEU A 635 -7.44 20.91 12.45
C LEU A 635 -6.82 21.43 11.14
N ALA A 636 -5.49 21.37 11.01
CA ALA A 636 -4.80 21.78 9.78
C ALA A 636 -5.25 20.93 8.57
N ARG A 637 -5.39 19.62 8.73
CA ARG A 637 -5.88 18.72 7.65
C ARG A 637 -7.33 19.00 7.25
N LEU A 638 -8.19 19.36 8.19
CA LEU A 638 -9.59 19.72 7.94
C LEU A 638 -9.72 21.08 7.25
N LEU A 639 -9.02 22.08 7.76
CA LEU A 639 -9.19 23.48 7.35
C LEU A 639 -8.34 23.89 6.16
N PHE A 640 -7.20 23.21 5.94
CA PHE A 640 -6.24 23.46 4.86
C PHE A 640 -5.90 22.15 4.13
N PRO A 641 -6.88 21.49 3.49
CA PRO A 641 -6.64 20.21 2.82
C PRO A 641 -5.73 20.37 1.60
N GLY A 642 -4.98 19.31 1.26
CA GLY A 642 -4.21 19.22 0.01
C GLY A 642 -2.71 19.51 0.15
N PHE A 643 -2.20 19.79 1.34
CA PHE A 643 -0.76 19.87 1.55
C PHE A 643 -0.11 18.50 1.46
N VAL A 644 1.13 18.46 0.99
CA VAL A 644 1.92 17.23 0.89
C VAL A 644 2.36 16.75 2.28
N LYS A 645 2.76 17.67 3.14
CA LYS A 645 3.23 17.39 4.51
C LYS A 645 2.52 18.30 5.50
N TYR A 646 2.17 17.76 6.66
CA TYR A 646 1.51 18.48 7.76
C TYR A 646 2.36 18.52 9.03
N ARG A 647 3.68 18.31 8.93
CA ARG A 647 4.59 18.57 10.05
C ARG A 647 4.59 20.06 10.37
N LEU A 648 4.73 20.43 11.64
CA LEU A 648 4.70 21.82 12.08
C LEU A 648 5.64 22.71 11.24
N LYS A 649 6.88 22.28 11.03
CA LYS A 649 7.84 22.96 10.15
C LYS A 649 7.28 23.29 8.75
N ASN A 650 6.58 22.35 8.12
CA ASN A 650 6.01 22.58 6.80
C ASN A 650 4.81 23.51 6.84
N LEU A 651 3.97 23.39 7.89
CA LEU A 651 2.82 24.28 8.07
C LEU A 651 3.24 25.73 8.33
N ILE A 652 4.34 25.96 9.06
CA ILE A 652 4.94 27.28 9.24
C ILE A 652 5.23 27.91 7.87
N GLU A 653 5.87 27.16 6.99
CA GLU A 653 6.18 27.62 5.62
C GLU A 653 4.91 27.84 4.77
N TYR A 654 4.02 26.85 4.71
CA TYR A 654 2.86 26.87 3.82
C TYR A 654 1.82 27.94 4.19
N LEU A 655 1.66 28.17 5.48
CA LEU A 655 0.69 29.12 6.01
C LEU A 655 1.30 30.45 6.44
N HIS A 656 2.63 30.62 6.25
CA HIS A 656 3.39 31.82 6.67
C HIS A 656 3.15 32.18 8.13
N LEU A 657 3.30 31.16 9.01
CA LEU A 657 3.08 31.31 10.45
C LEU A 657 4.29 31.97 11.12
N GLU A 658 4.06 32.60 12.28
CA GLU A 658 5.12 33.05 13.16
C GLU A 658 5.67 31.90 13.99
N GLY A 659 6.99 31.91 14.27
CA GLY A 659 7.68 30.88 15.04
C GLY A 659 8.61 30.00 14.23
N GLU A 660 9.32 29.14 14.94
CA GLU A 660 10.27 28.17 14.41
C GLU A 660 9.95 26.78 15.00
N ASN A 661 10.22 25.74 14.25
CA ASN A 661 10.26 24.37 14.79
C ASN A 661 11.73 24.03 15.06
N SER A 662 12.18 24.25 16.27
CA SER A 662 13.58 24.13 16.71
C SER A 662 13.86 22.88 17.53
N HIS A 663 12.85 22.01 17.76
CA HIS A 663 12.95 20.88 18.68
C HIS A 663 13.26 21.33 20.13
N LEU A 664 12.65 22.44 20.53
CA LEU A 664 12.52 22.90 21.92
C LEU A 664 11.02 23.15 22.14
N ALA A 665 10.46 22.57 23.19
CA ALA A 665 9.03 22.57 23.40
C ALA A 665 8.41 23.97 23.44
N ASP A 666 9.09 24.98 23.98
CA ASP A 666 8.59 26.36 24.02
C ASP A 666 8.51 27.02 22.64
N ALA A 667 9.51 26.78 21.74
CA ALA A 667 9.44 27.27 20.37
C ALA A 667 8.33 26.56 19.57
N ASP A 668 8.18 25.26 19.77
CA ASP A 668 7.18 24.45 19.10
C ASP A 668 5.76 24.79 19.59
N VAL A 669 5.57 25.11 20.90
CA VAL A 669 4.32 25.67 21.46
C VAL A 669 3.99 27.01 20.83
N PHE A 670 4.94 27.93 20.71
CA PHE A 670 4.71 29.22 20.08
C PHE A 670 4.26 29.09 18.62
N ALA A 671 4.96 28.26 17.84
CA ALA A 671 4.57 27.97 16.47
C ALA A 671 3.20 27.29 16.38
N THR A 672 2.89 26.39 17.32
CA THR A 672 1.56 25.75 17.42
C THR A 672 0.48 26.77 17.76
N CYS A 673 0.72 27.73 18.66
CA CYS A 673 -0.22 28.81 18.94
C CYS A 673 -0.53 29.65 17.69
N SER A 674 0.49 29.96 16.88
CA SER A 674 0.31 30.65 15.59
C SER A 674 -0.57 29.83 14.64
N LEU A 675 -0.35 28.50 14.55
CA LEU A 675 -1.19 27.59 13.78
C LEU A 675 -2.64 27.55 14.30
N VAL A 676 -2.82 27.47 15.62
CA VAL A 676 -4.15 27.43 16.26
C VAL A 676 -4.92 28.71 15.99
N ALA A 677 -4.27 29.87 16.06
CA ALA A 677 -4.88 31.16 15.71
C ALA A 677 -5.36 31.15 14.25
N ARG A 678 -4.50 30.68 13.32
CA ARG A 678 -4.84 30.56 11.90
C ARG A 678 -5.97 29.57 11.64
N CYS A 679 -5.98 28.44 12.37
CA CYS A 679 -7.08 27.47 12.32
C CYS A 679 -8.39 28.08 12.86
N TYR A 680 -8.33 28.87 13.92
CA TYR A 680 -9.52 29.52 14.48
C TYR A 680 -10.16 30.52 13.51
N ASP A 681 -9.36 31.37 12.87
CA ASP A 681 -9.85 32.31 11.87
C ASP A 681 -10.51 31.54 10.71
N LYS A 682 -9.85 30.48 10.22
CA LYS A 682 -10.37 29.67 9.12
C LYS A 682 -11.65 28.90 9.50
N ALA A 683 -11.73 28.43 10.75
CA ALA A 683 -12.93 27.79 11.27
C ALA A 683 -14.13 28.74 11.27
N GLN A 684 -13.95 29.99 11.71
CA GLN A 684 -15.01 31.02 11.69
C GLN A 684 -15.57 31.25 10.27
N GLU A 685 -14.72 31.20 9.25
CA GLU A 685 -15.16 31.31 7.85
C GLU A 685 -15.98 30.09 7.39
N MET A 686 -15.62 28.87 7.83
CA MET A 686 -16.18 27.62 7.34
C MET A 686 -17.43 27.13 8.10
N ILE A 687 -17.54 27.43 9.38
CA ILE A 687 -18.65 26.97 10.24
C ILE A 687 -20.05 27.31 9.70
N PRO A 688 -20.34 28.52 9.19
CA PRO A 688 -21.64 28.83 8.64
C PRO A 688 -22.06 27.89 7.48
N GLU A 689 -21.12 27.52 6.65
CA GLU A 689 -21.35 26.58 5.54
C GLU A 689 -21.52 25.13 6.03
N GLN A 690 -20.77 24.73 7.05
CA GLN A 690 -20.93 23.41 7.70
C GLN A 690 -22.35 23.26 8.28
N VAL A 691 -22.79 24.25 9.07
CA VAL A 691 -24.13 24.25 9.69
C VAL A 691 -25.22 24.19 8.62
N ARG A 692 -25.09 24.99 7.55
CA ARG A 692 -26.03 24.97 6.44
C ARG A 692 -26.08 23.61 5.76
N TYR A 693 -24.92 23.03 5.44
CA TYR A 693 -24.82 21.75 4.74
C TYR A 693 -25.40 20.60 5.57
N LEU A 694 -25.10 20.54 6.85
CA LEU A 694 -25.60 19.48 7.76
C LEU A 694 -27.14 19.50 7.92
N GLN A 695 -27.79 20.61 7.59
CA GLN A 695 -29.25 20.76 7.66
C GLN A 695 -29.95 20.64 6.29
N GLN A 696 -29.19 20.51 5.18
CA GLN A 696 -29.75 20.49 3.84
C GLN A 696 -30.08 19.10 3.32
N GLY A 697 -31.18 19.02 2.56
CA GLY A 697 -31.54 17.85 1.77
C GLY A 697 -31.65 16.58 2.60
N ASP A 698 -30.97 15.52 2.14
CA ASP A 698 -30.95 14.21 2.78
C ASP A 698 -29.74 13.98 3.71
N VAL A 699 -28.90 14.99 3.92
CA VAL A 699 -27.71 14.90 4.78
C VAL A 699 -28.05 14.53 6.22
N PRO A 700 -29.07 15.13 6.88
CA PRO A 700 -29.49 14.73 8.22
C PRO A 700 -29.89 13.24 8.29
N HIS A 701 -30.62 12.76 7.31
CA HIS A 701 -31.03 11.36 7.23
C HIS A 701 -29.82 10.42 7.04
N LYS A 702 -28.85 10.78 6.21
CA LYS A 702 -27.61 10.03 6.00
C LYS A 702 -26.77 9.97 7.29
N ALA A 703 -26.67 11.09 8.00
CA ALA A 703 -25.98 11.14 9.29
C ALA A 703 -26.65 10.22 10.31
N GLU A 704 -27.98 10.23 10.38
CA GLU A 704 -28.74 9.35 11.26
C GLU A 704 -28.53 7.87 10.89
N LEU A 705 -28.60 7.51 9.61
CA LEU A 705 -28.29 6.15 9.15
C LEU A 705 -26.86 5.73 9.47
N LEU A 706 -25.90 6.64 9.36
CA LEU A 706 -24.51 6.35 9.70
C LEU A 706 -24.37 6.07 11.20
N ARG A 707 -24.96 6.90 12.04
CA ARG A 707 -24.99 6.66 13.50
C ARG A 707 -25.59 5.32 13.85
N GLN A 708 -26.79 5.04 13.35
CA GLN A 708 -27.52 3.79 13.63
C GLN A 708 -26.76 2.55 13.17
N ARG A 709 -26.04 2.62 12.07
CA ARG A 709 -25.43 1.46 11.42
C ARG A 709 -23.95 1.28 11.68
N TYR A 710 -23.27 2.30 12.17
CA TYR A 710 -21.81 2.27 12.24
C TYR A 710 -21.22 2.80 13.55
N ALA A 711 -21.91 3.64 14.30
CA ALA A 711 -21.34 4.24 15.51
C ALA A 711 -20.89 3.18 16.53
N GLU A 712 -21.73 2.16 16.76
CA GLU A 712 -21.37 1.06 17.67
C GLU A 712 -20.09 0.36 17.26
N LEU A 713 -19.94 0.02 15.96
CA LEU A 713 -18.71 -0.60 15.45
C LEU A 713 -17.50 0.31 15.58
N TRP A 714 -17.66 1.59 15.28
CA TRP A 714 -16.60 2.60 15.43
C TRP A 714 -16.08 2.67 16.85
N TYR A 715 -16.95 2.93 17.80
CA TYR A 715 -16.55 3.11 19.20
C TYR A 715 -16.07 1.80 19.84
N SER A 716 -16.66 0.65 19.50
CA SER A 716 -16.19 -0.64 20.02
C SER A 716 -14.79 -1.00 19.51
N THR A 717 -14.47 -0.67 18.25
CA THR A 717 -13.11 -0.91 17.71
C THR A 717 -12.08 0.01 18.36
N LEU A 718 -12.43 1.27 18.60
CA LEU A 718 -11.56 2.19 19.36
C LEU A 718 -11.35 1.69 20.80
N ALA A 719 -12.41 1.19 21.45
CA ALA A 719 -12.29 0.62 22.81
C ALA A 719 -11.39 -0.64 22.82
N MET A 720 -11.51 -1.52 21.82
CA MET A 720 -10.61 -2.67 21.67
C MET A 720 -9.15 -2.23 21.48
N ALA A 721 -8.91 -1.21 20.66
CA ALA A 721 -7.56 -0.66 20.46
C ALA A 721 -6.99 -0.04 21.75
N HIS A 722 -7.80 0.67 22.51
CA HIS A 722 -7.42 1.20 23.83
C HIS A 722 -7.11 0.08 24.82
N GLN A 723 -7.89 -1.00 24.84
CA GLN A 723 -7.63 -2.15 25.71
C GLN A 723 -6.27 -2.77 25.38
N ARG A 724 -5.91 -2.88 24.10
CA ARG A 724 -4.60 -3.34 23.65
C ARG A 724 -3.44 -2.47 24.13
N SER A 725 -3.66 -1.19 24.30
CA SER A 725 -2.63 -0.28 24.77
C SER A 725 -2.40 -0.32 26.30
N ASN A 726 -3.27 -0.99 27.04
CA ASN A 726 -3.27 -0.91 28.51
C ASN A 726 -3.23 -2.26 29.25
N ASP A 727 -3.24 -3.40 28.55
CA ASP A 727 -3.47 -4.69 29.22
C ASP A 727 -2.66 -5.85 28.62
N ASP A 728 -1.96 -6.62 29.47
CA ASP A 728 -1.18 -7.81 29.11
C ASP A 728 -2.06 -9.04 28.74
N GLU A 729 -3.35 -9.06 29.12
CA GLU A 729 -4.29 -10.15 28.84
C GLU A 729 -5.16 -9.92 27.61
N THR A 730 -4.75 -9.05 26.69
CA THR A 730 -5.59 -8.61 25.56
C THR A 730 -5.90 -9.74 24.59
N PRO A 731 -7.13 -9.79 24.08
CA PRO A 731 -7.50 -10.67 22.96
C PRO A 731 -6.57 -10.46 21.77
N THR A 732 -6.29 -11.50 21.02
CA THR A 732 -5.47 -11.40 19.81
C THR A 732 -6.14 -10.49 18.79
N LEU A 733 -5.36 -9.88 17.89
CA LEU A 733 -5.88 -9.07 16.78
C LEU A 733 -6.93 -9.85 15.97
N VAL A 734 -6.73 -11.16 15.82
CA VAL A 734 -7.69 -12.07 15.18
C VAL A 734 -9.03 -12.07 15.88
N ALA A 735 -9.05 -12.07 17.22
CA ALA A 735 -10.29 -12.00 17.98
C ALA A 735 -11.04 -10.67 17.75
N ASP A 736 -10.32 -9.57 17.66
CA ASP A 736 -10.91 -8.27 17.31
C ASP A 736 -11.48 -8.28 15.89
N MET A 737 -10.73 -8.82 14.93
CA MET A 737 -11.20 -8.99 13.56
C MET A 737 -12.45 -9.88 13.47
N GLN A 738 -12.52 -10.95 14.27
CA GLN A 738 -13.70 -11.80 14.34
C GLN A 738 -14.90 -11.06 14.89
N ARG A 739 -14.74 -10.25 15.94
CA ARG A 739 -15.83 -9.41 16.49
C ARG A 739 -16.34 -8.40 15.46
N VAL A 740 -15.43 -7.68 14.79
CA VAL A 740 -15.78 -6.75 13.71
C VAL A 740 -16.52 -7.49 12.59
N TRP A 741 -16.05 -8.67 12.21
CA TRP A 741 -16.67 -9.48 11.18
C TRP A 741 -18.06 -9.97 11.57
N GLU A 742 -18.26 -10.48 12.77
CA GLU A 742 -19.59 -10.90 13.25
C GLU A 742 -20.58 -9.73 13.26
N TYR A 743 -20.13 -8.54 13.64
CA TYR A 743 -20.96 -7.34 13.53
C TYR A 743 -21.36 -7.05 12.09
N LEU A 744 -20.42 -7.02 11.17
CA LEU A 744 -20.66 -6.78 9.75
C LEU A 744 -21.58 -7.84 9.14
N LYS A 745 -21.47 -9.09 9.57
CA LYS A 745 -22.30 -10.22 9.12
C LYS A 745 -23.74 -10.10 9.61
N GLN A 746 -23.97 -9.77 10.87
CA GLN A 746 -25.33 -9.59 11.45
C GLN A 746 -26.12 -8.54 10.69
N GLU A 747 -25.47 -7.47 10.28
CA GLU A 747 -26.07 -6.40 9.50
C GLU A 747 -26.31 -6.75 8.01
N ARG A 748 -26.15 -8.01 7.62
CA ARG A 748 -26.33 -8.58 6.26
C ARG A 748 -25.52 -7.91 5.16
N ARG A 749 -24.38 -7.36 5.48
CA ARG A 749 -23.59 -6.55 4.54
C ARG A 749 -22.41 -7.30 3.94
N VAL A 750 -22.22 -8.54 4.37
CA VAL A 750 -21.13 -9.41 3.93
C VAL A 750 -21.71 -10.72 3.39
N VAL A 751 -21.46 -11.01 2.13
CA VAL A 751 -22.11 -12.09 1.39
C VAL A 751 -21.42 -13.44 1.56
N ASP A 752 -20.13 -13.51 1.87
CA ASP A 752 -19.40 -14.78 1.92
C ASP A 752 -18.70 -15.03 3.27
N SER A 753 -19.50 -15.50 4.24
CA SER A 753 -19.00 -15.74 5.60
C SER A 753 -18.05 -16.95 5.71
N LYS A 754 -18.18 -17.97 4.81
CA LYS A 754 -17.38 -19.19 4.91
C LYS A 754 -15.91 -18.94 4.53
N LYS A 755 -15.67 -18.18 3.47
CA LYS A 755 -14.31 -17.89 3.00
C LYS A 755 -13.54 -17.02 3.99
N LEU A 756 -14.20 -16.02 4.60
CA LEU A 756 -13.51 -15.22 5.60
C LEU A 756 -13.29 -15.98 6.91
N GLN A 757 -14.25 -16.79 7.35
CA GLN A 757 -14.05 -17.64 8.53
C GLN A 757 -12.87 -18.61 8.29
N TYR A 758 -12.72 -19.10 7.08
CA TYR A 758 -11.57 -19.92 6.68
C TYR A 758 -10.25 -19.12 6.80
N VAL A 759 -10.22 -17.91 6.26
CA VAL A 759 -9.07 -17.00 6.38
C VAL A 759 -8.74 -16.68 7.84
N LEU A 760 -9.73 -16.31 8.64
CA LEU A 760 -9.54 -16.01 10.06
C LEU A 760 -9.06 -17.23 10.86
N ASN A 761 -9.58 -18.42 10.58
CA ASN A 761 -9.11 -19.66 11.20
C ASN A 761 -7.68 -20.01 10.80
N TYR A 762 -7.29 -19.68 9.58
CA TYR A 762 -5.95 -19.88 9.07
C TYR A 762 -4.92 -18.95 9.70
N ILE A 763 -5.29 -17.68 9.90
CA ILE A 763 -4.48 -16.66 10.54
C ILE A 763 -4.18 -16.99 12.01
N GLN A 764 -5.09 -17.66 12.69
CA GLN A 764 -4.92 -18.02 14.11
C GLN A 764 -3.65 -18.81 14.39
N LEU A 765 -3.02 -19.36 13.38
CA LEU A 765 -2.09 -20.43 13.61
C LEU A 765 -0.64 -20.03 13.73
N ASP A 766 -0.13 -18.94 13.11
CA ASP A 766 1.32 -18.71 13.17
C ASP A 766 1.83 -17.32 12.73
N LEU A 767 0.99 -16.33 12.39
CA LEU A 767 1.49 -15.15 11.70
C LEU A 767 1.60 -13.87 12.55
N LEU A 768 1.08 -13.87 13.78
CA LEU A 768 1.06 -12.67 14.60
C LEU A 768 2.02 -12.81 15.80
N PRO A 769 2.95 -11.87 16.00
CA PRO A 769 3.80 -11.85 17.18
C PRO A 769 2.96 -11.67 18.44
N ALA A 770 3.52 -12.10 19.58
CA ALA A 770 2.94 -11.92 20.90
C ALA A 770 2.55 -10.46 21.16
N ASN A 771 1.56 -10.25 22.01
CA ASN A 771 1.10 -8.91 22.39
C ASN A 771 2.28 -8.08 22.92
N GLU A 772 2.51 -6.94 22.27
CA GLU A 772 3.42 -5.91 22.73
C GLU A 772 2.59 -4.77 23.30
N ASN A 773 3.09 -4.06 24.31
CA ASN A 773 2.48 -2.83 24.75
C ASN A 773 2.51 -1.80 23.61
N LEU A 774 1.35 -1.44 23.10
CA LEU A 774 1.18 -0.51 21.99
C LEU A 774 0.46 0.74 22.45
N THR A 775 0.89 1.90 21.98
CA THR A 775 0.06 3.10 22.10
C THR A 775 -1.22 2.94 21.29
N LEU A 776 -2.25 3.72 21.57
CA LEU A 776 -3.50 3.68 20.80
C LEU A 776 -3.22 3.84 19.30
N LYS A 777 -2.38 4.82 18.92
CA LYS A 777 -2.01 5.04 17.53
C LYS A 777 -1.30 3.83 16.93
N GLN A 778 -0.33 3.26 17.63
CA GLN A 778 0.37 2.04 17.17
C GLN A 778 -0.59 0.87 17.02
N ALA A 779 -1.54 0.70 17.92
CA ALA A 779 -2.56 -0.34 17.83
C ALA A 779 -3.48 -0.13 16.60
N LEU A 780 -3.88 1.10 16.33
CA LEU A 780 -4.71 1.44 15.16
C LEU A 780 -3.94 1.23 13.85
N ASP A 781 -2.70 1.69 13.78
CA ASP A 781 -1.84 1.52 12.60
C ASP A 781 -1.54 0.03 12.37
N ARG A 782 -1.36 -0.74 13.44
CA ARG A 782 -1.10 -2.16 13.37
C ARG A 782 -2.25 -2.96 12.75
N TYR A 783 -3.50 -2.61 12.98
CA TYR A 783 -4.63 -3.23 12.27
C TYR A 783 -4.45 -3.17 10.74
N VAL A 784 -4.04 -2.02 10.21
CA VAL A 784 -3.80 -1.85 8.77
C VAL A 784 -2.57 -2.60 8.32
N VAL A 785 -1.48 -2.55 9.08
CA VAL A 785 -0.23 -3.25 8.75
C VAL A 785 -0.49 -4.75 8.69
N GLU A 786 -1.19 -5.32 9.66
CA GLU A 786 -1.46 -6.75 9.70
C GLU A 786 -2.46 -7.18 8.63
N MET A 787 -3.49 -6.36 8.34
CA MET A 787 -4.38 -6.61 7.21
C MET A 787 -3.61 -6.62 5.86
N ASN A 788 -2.67 -5.69 5.67
CA ASN A 788 -1.81 -5.68 4.49
C ASN A 788 -0.85 -6.86 4.48
N THR A 789 -0.30 -7.24 5.63
CA THR A 789 0.55 -8.43 5.78
C THR A 789 -0.21 -9.70 5.38
N LEU A 790 -1.47 -9.82 5.77
CA LEU A 790 -2.34 -10.94 5.37
C LEU A 790 -2.58 -10.96 3.86
N ARG A 791 -2.84 -9.79 3.27
CA ARG A 791 -3.00 -9.64 1.83
C ARG A 791 -1.71 -9.98 1.09
N GLU A 792 -0.56 -9.52 1.61
CA GLU A 792 0.76 -9.76 1.03
C GLU A 792 1.27 -11.19 1.29
N ALA A 793 0.81 -11.83 2.37
CA ALA A 793 1.22 -13.19 2.72
C ALA A 793 0.86 -14.20 1.64
N ASP A 794 0.03 -13.79 0.67
CA ASP A 794 -0.54 -14.75 -0.28
C ASP A 794 -0.95 -16.01 0.50
N ILE A 795 -2.07 -15.96 1.19
CA ILE A 795 -2.56 -17.01 2.12
C ILE A 795 -2.49 -18.41 1.48
N TRP A 796 -2.40 -18.40 0.18
CA TRP A 796 -2.28 -19.52 -0.72
C TRP A 796 -0.90 -20.20 -0.71
N GLY A 797 0.15 -19.57 -0.20
CA GLY A 797 1.52 -20.07 -0.24
C GLY A 797 2.19 -20.33 1.10
N GLY A 798 1.48 -20.20 2.20
CA GLY A 798 2.03 -20.51 3.53
C GLY A 798 2.34 -22.00 3.70
N THR A 799 3.45 -22.30 4.37
CA THR A 799 3.89 -23.66 4.72
C THR A 799 2.91 -24.38 5.66
N SER A 800 1.88 -23.70 6.14
CA SER A 800 0.84 -24.21 7.05
C SER A 800 -0.48 -24.54 6.35
N MET A 801 -0.49 -24.72 5.02
CA MET A 801 -1.72 -25.20 4.34
C MET A 801 -2.13 -26.55 4.93
N LYS A 802 -3.26 -26.56 5.61
CA LYS A 802 -3.87 -27.80 6.13
C LYS A 802 -4.46 -28.66 5.01
N GLU A 803 -4.76 -28.01 3.89
CA GLU A 803 -5.34 -28.72 2.73
C GLU A 803 -4.22 -29.27 1.85
N ARG A 804 -4.23 -30.58 1.66
CA ARG A 804 -3.25 -31.28 0.84
C ARG A 804 -3.59 -31.28 -0.66
N VAL A 805 -4.76 -30.81 -1.02
CA VAL A 805 -5.22 -30.70 -2.40
C VAL A 805 -5.34 -29.25 -2.80
N ILE A 806 -4.66 -28.85 -3.87
CA ILE A 806 -4.59 -27.48 -4.36
C ILE A 806 -5.07 -27.43 -5.82
N VAL A 807 -6.01 -26.55 -6.12
CA VAL A 807 -6.45 -26.27 -7.50
C VAL A 807 -5.96 -24.88 -7.92
N SER A 808 -5.24 -24.78 -9.04
CA SER A 808 -4.64 -23.53 -9.53
C SER A 808 -4.74 -23.41 -11.06
N THR A 809 -4.73 -22.18 -11.54
CA THR A 809 -4.54 -21.85 -12.97
C THR A 809 -3.10 -21.55 -13.28
#